data_e22ea36807e72e110af317ef6a172b19
#
_entry.id   e22ea36807e72e110af317ef6a172b19
#
_cell.length_a   1.000
_cell.length_b   1.000
_cell.length_c   1.000
_cell.angle_alpha   90.00
_cell.angle_beta   90.00
_cell.angle_gamma   90.00
#
_symmetry.space_group_name_H-M   'P 1'
#
loop_
_entity.id
_entity.type
_entity.pdbx_description
1 polymer ?
#
loop_
_entity_poly.entity_id
_entity_poly.type
_entity_poly.pdbx_seq_one_letter_code
_entity_poly.pdbx_strand_id
1 'polypeptide(L)'
;MTLNPNVFELVSPYQPAGDQPAAIEALVRGIQEERKTQVLMGVTGSGKTFTMANVIAQVGRPTLVLSHNKTLAAQLYAEFRDFFPHNAVHYFVSYYDYYQPEAYIPQRDIYIEKDAAINKEIDRLRLAATSALVSRRDVIVVASVSCIYGLGSPDDYRAMVIRLASGMTLSRNALLEKLVSIHYERGDMALERGRFRVRGDSIDIWPPYDELSCRVEFWGDTIESIAITHPTSGEVAAKKDEMYFYPARHFVMPEERVKAAVASIRAELESRLEELKGQGKLLEAQRLAARTRFDLEMMLEAGFCPGIENYSRPLSGRAPDSTPDTLLNYFPKNFLFFVDESHVTVPQVRGMYAGDRSRKLTLVEHGFRLPSALDNRPLKFEEWELKLDQTIHVSATPGPWELGRTGGEVVEQVIRPTGLLDPVIEVVPAKQQVLHLTGEIAKTVAAGHRVLVTTLTKKLAEDLSRYFQERKVRCCWLHSELNAFERVDLLKQLREGKLDVLIGVNLLREGLDLPEVALVAIMDADKEGFLRSETSLMQTIGRSARNVDARVILYADSITDSMGRAIGETQRRRELQQAYNTHHGITPETIRKEIRAGIESEAASRSIAFSAVGQKGQSQQQSAQLLEQLEADMMRAAAEMDFEQAAAIRDQIAALRGEGGRPSHLKKGKRGRMNGGSSGRIPRPGR
;
A
#
# COMPACT_ATOMS: atom_id res chain seq x y z
N MET A 1 7.50 -21.56 -25.41
CA MET A 1 8.05 -21.65 -24.03
C MET A 1 7.35 -22.76 -23.25
N THR A 2 8.09 -23.54 -22.47
CA THR A 2 7.53 -24.63 -21.67
C THR A 2 6.82 -24.09 -20.44
N LEU A 3 5.57 -24.55 -20.22
CA LEU A 3 4.86 -24.35 -18.95
C LEU A 3 5.55 -25.16 -17.84
N ASN A 4 5.53 -24.64 -16.61
CA ASN A 4 6.06 -25.33 -15.45
C ASN A 4 4.99 -25.39 -14.33
N PRO A 5 3.93 -26.21 -14.51
CA PRO A 5 2.72 -26.18 -13.69
C PRO A 5 2.92 -26.62 -12.23
N ASN A 6 4.08 -27.16 -11.88
CA ASN A 6 4.32 -27.68 -10.51
C ASN A 6 5.04 -26.67 -9.60
N VAL A 7 5.25 -25.44 -10.04
CA VAL A 7 5.94 -24.41 -9.24
C VAL A 7 5.00 -23.75 -8.24
N PHE A 8 3.73 -23.55 -8.63
CA PHE A 8 2.71 -22.92 -7.78
C PHE A 8 1.60 -23.92 -7.48
N GLU A 9 1.25 -24.02 -6.21
CA GLU A 9 0.14 -24.85 -5.72
C GLU A 9 -1.07 -23.97 -5.44
N LEU A 10 -2.07 -24.02 -6.37
CA LEU A 10 -3.32 -23.27 -6.21
C LEU A 10 -4.26 -24.04 -5.27
N VAL A 11 -4.58 -23.45 -4.14
CA VAL A 11 -5.54 -23.95 -3.17
C VAL A 11 -6.81 -23.11 -3.24
N SER A 12 -7.92 -23.70 -3.62
CA SER A 12 -9.20 -22.99 -3.71
C SER A 12 -10.37 -23.95 -3.49
N PRO A 13 -11.42 -23.54 -2.76
CA PRO A 13 -12.66 -24.29 -2.68
C PRO A 13 -13.50 -24.16 -3.96
N TYR A 14 -13.11 -23.26 -4.88
CA TYR A 14 -13.84 -22.95 -6.11
C TYR A 14 -13.18 -23.62 -7.31
N GLN A 15 -14.01 -23.96 -8.31
CA GLN A 15 -13.58 -24.36 -9.65
C GLN A 15 -13.89 -23.22 -10.64
N PRO A 16 -13.10 -23.07 -11.71
CA PRO A 16 -13.42 -22.10 -12.76
C PRO A 16 -14.80 -22.33 -13.35
N ALA A 17 -15.60 -21.25 -13.41
CA ALA A 17 -16.98 -21.29 -13.88
C ALA A 17 -17.31 -20.07 -14.75
N GLY A 18 -18.42 -20.12 -15.48
CA GLY A 18 -18.80 -19.06 -16.43
C GLY A 18 -17.79 -18.95 -17.57
N ASP A 19 -17.31 -17.74 -17.83
CA ASP A 19 -16.32 -17.47 -18.86
C ASP A 19 -14.87 -17.77 -18.39
N GLN A 20 -14.65 -18.06 -17.10
CA GLN A 20 -13.31 -18.25 -16.55
C GLN A 20 -12.51 -19.36 -17.24
N PRO A 21 -13.06 -20.57 -17.51
CA PRO A 21 -12.30 -21.61 -18.19
C PRO A 21 -11.78 -21.18 -19.56
N ALA A 22 -12.63 -20.56 -20.38
CA ALA A 22 -12.27 -20.08 -21.71
C ALA A 22 -11.26 -18.92 -21.64
N ALA A 23 -11.42 -18.01 -20.67
CA ALA A 23 -10.50 -16.90 -20.45
C ALA A 23 -9.11 -17.40 -20.01
N ILE A 24 -9.04 -18.35 -19.06
CA ILE A 24 -7.79 -18.97 -18.61
C ILE A 24 -7.07 -19.64 -19.79
N GLU A 25 -7.79 -20.47 -20.55
CA GLU A 25 -7.25 -21.17 -21.72
C GLU A 25 -6.70 -20.17 -22.75
N ALA A 26 -7.45 -19.13 -23.10
CA ALA A 26 -7.04 -18.12 -24.06
C ALA A 26 -5.79 -17.36 -23.62
N LEU A 27 -5.73 -16.95 -22.34
CA LEU A 27 -4.57 -16.23 -21.78
C LEU A 27 -3.34 -17.12 -21.73
N VAL A 28 -3.46 -18.37 -21.29
CA VAL A 28 -2.34 -19.34 -21.25
C VAL A 28 -1.84 -19.64 -22.65
N ARG A 29 -2.74 -19.85 -23.61
CA ARG A 29 -2.39 -20.05 -25.03
C ARG A 29 -1.63 -18.83 -25.57
N GLY A 30 -2.10 -17.61 -25.29
CA GLY A 30 -1.41 -16.39 -25.73
C GLY A 30 0.00 -16.28 -25.13
N ILE A 31 0.23 -16.74 -23.88
CA ILE A 31 1.57 -16.81 -23.29
C ILE A 31 2.44 -17.84 -24.01
N GLN A 32 1.89 -19.00 -24.37
CA GLN A 32 2.62 -20.04 -25.13
C GLN A 32 2.98 -19.57 -26.54
N GLU A 33 2.11 -18.80 -27.19
CA GLU A 33 2.32 -18.16 -28.49
C GLU A 33 3.26 -16.93 -28.42
N GLU A 34 3.84 -16.66 -27.25
CA GLU A 34 4.75 -15.53 -27.01
C GLU A 34 4.13 -14.14 -27.28
N ARG A 35 2.80 -14.02 -27.12
CA ARG A 35 2.13 -12.72 -27.21
C ARG A 35 2.65 -11.79 -26.12
N LYS A 36 3.18 -10.63 -26.52
CA LYS A 36 3.73 -9.66 -25.56
C LYS A 36 2.68 -8.97 -24.71
N THR A 37 1.50 -8.76 -25.27
CA THR A 37 0.41 -8.04 -24.60
C THR A 37 -0.91 -8.76 -24.80
N GLN A 38 -1.64 -8.94 -23.74
CA GLN A 38 -3.01 -9.46 -23.75
C GLN A 38 -3.89 -8.59 -22.86
N VAL A 39 -5.19 -8.55 -23.11
CA VAL A 39 -6.16 -7.81 -22.32
C VAL A 39 -7.23 -8.76 -21.80
N LEU A 40 -7.39 -8.87 -20.48
CA LEU A 40 -8.51 -9.51 -19.82
C LEU A 40 -9.57 -8.44 -19.49
N MET A 41 -10.63 -8.39 -20.27
CA MET A 41 -11.76 -7.51 -20.01
C MET A 41 -12.80 -8.25 -19.14
N GLY A 42 -12.68 -8.06 -17.82
CA GLY A 42 -13.55 -8.75 -16.87
C GLY A 42 -14.43 -7.80 -16.07
N VAL A 43 -15.73 -8.04 -16.07
CA VAL A 43 -16.69 -7.24 -15.30
C VAL A 43 -16.43 -7.33 -13.80
N THR A 44 -16.92 -6.36 -13.03
CA THR A 44 -16.85 -6.40 -11.56
C THR A 44 -17.60 -7.64 -11.04
N GLY A 45 -16.92 -8.42 -10.20
CA GLY A 45 -17.50 -9.64 -9.60
C GLY A 45 -17.41 -10.90 -10.49
N SER A 46 -16.77 -10.85 -11.67
CA SER A 46 -16.55 -12.04 -12.51
C SER A 46 -15.44 -12.97 -12.01
N GLY A 47 -14.70 -12.59 -10.95
CA GLY A 47 -13.62 -13.40 -10.41
C GLY A 47 -12.28 -13.24 -11.15
N LYS A 48 -11.96 -12.05 -11.65
CA LYS A 48 -10.69 -11.76 -12.34
C LYS A 48 -9.45 -12.24 -11.57
N THR A 49 -9.41 -12.01 -10.24
CA THR A 49 -8.28 -12.46 -9.39
C THR A 49 -8.13 -13.98 -9.43
N PHE A 50 -9.23 -14.71 -9.42
CA PHE A 50 -9.20 -16.18 -9.51
C PHE A 50 -8.72 -16.65 -10.90
N THR A 51 -9.12 -15.96 -11.96
CA THR A 51 -8.59 -16.19 -13.31
C THR A 51 -7.10 -15.95 -13.38
N MET A 52 -6.61 -14.83 -12.83
CA MET A 52 -5.16 -14.55 -12.72
C MET A 52 -4.43 -15.66 -11.94
N ALA A 53 -4.97 -16.10 -10.81
CA ALA A 53 -4.38 -17.17 -10.01
C ALA A 53 -4.26 -18.49 -10.79
N ASN A 54 -5.28 -18.87 -11.54
CA ASN A 54 -5.26 -20.06 -12.40
C ASN A 54 -4.22 -19.94 -13.52
N VAL A 55 -4.10 -18.76 -14.14
CA VAL A 55 -3.06 -18.51 -15.16
C VAL A 55 -1.67 -18.62 -14.53
N ILE A 56 -1.43 -18.03 -13.35
CA ILE A 56 -0.15 -18.12 -12.62
C ILE A 56 0.20 -19.57 -12.34
N ALA A 57 -0.73 -20.36 -11.82
CA ALA A 57 -0.53 -21.76 -11.49
C ALA A 57 -0.15 -22.60 -12.72
N GLN A 58 -0.82 -22.38 -13.86
CA GLN A 58 -0.56 -23.12 -15.09
C GLN A 58 0.75 -22.70 -15.78
N VAL A 59 1.10 -21.42 -15.71
CA VAL A 59 2.31 -20.88 -16.35
C VAL A 59 3.58 -21.18 -15.54
N GLY A 60 3.49 -21.17 -14.21
CA GLY A 60 4.58 -21.53 -13.31
C GLY A 60 5.78 -20.59 -13.32
N ARG A 61 5.56 -19.27 -13.48
CA ARG A 61 6.62 -18.26 -13.53
C ARG A 61 6.49 -17.26 -12.37
N PRO A 62 7.62 -16.72 -11.88
CA PRO A 62 7.58 -15.57 -10.98
C PRO A 62 6.69 -14.47 -11.55
N THR A 63 5.83 -13.93 -10.72
CA THR A 63 4.76 -13.04 -11.18
C THR A 63 4.78 -11.71 -10.44
N LEU A 64 4.67 -10.60 -11.18
CA LEU A 64 4.41 -9.27 -10.65
C LEU A 64 2.96 -8.88 -10.96
N VAL A 65 2.23 -8.44 -9.94
CA VAL A 65 0.88 -7.86 -10.08
C VAL A 65 0.94 -6.39 -9.67
N LEU A 66 0.78 -5.49 -10.63
CA LEU A 66 0.83 -4.04 -10.41
C LEU A 66 -0.58 -3.50 -10.22
N SER A 67 -0.81 -2.78 -9.12
CA SER A 67 -2.06 -2.10 -8.81
C SER A 67 -1.84 -0.61 -8.57
N HIS A 68 -2.82 0.23 -8.88
CA HIS A 68 -2.68 1.69 -8.84
C HIS A 68 -2.70 2.30 -7.42
N ASN A 69 -3.18 1.58 -6.40
CA ASN A 69 -3.19 2.09 -5.02
C ASN A 69 -2.88 1.01 -3.98
N LYS A 70 -2.52 1.45 -2.75
CA LYS A 70 -2.15 0.56 -1.64
C LYS A 70 -3.31 -0.35 -1.20
N THR A 71 -4.53 0.17 -1.13
CA THR A 71 -5.70 -0.57 -0.62
C THR A 71 -6.06 -1.74 -1.53
N LEU A 72 -6.10 -1.51 -2.85
CA LEU A 72 -6.37 -2.56 -3.81
C LEU A 72 -5.22 -3.59 -3.86
N ALA A 73 -3.97 -3.11 -3.83
CA ALA A 73 -2.81 -3.99 -3.73
C ALA A 73 -2.86 -4.88 -2.46
N ALA A 74 -3.33 -4.33 -1.34
CA ALA A 74 -3.52 -5.06 -0.10
C ALA A 74 -4.60 -6.15 -0.21
N GLN A 75 -5.71 -5.83 -0.86
CA GLN A 75 -6.77 -6.79 -1.13
C GLN A 75 -6.28 -7.93 -2.02
N LEU A 76 -5.61 -7.61 -3.14
CA LEU A 76 -5.04 -8.60 -4.05
C LEU A 76 -3.99 -9.49 -3.34
N TYR A 77 -3.12 -8.88 -2.52
CA TYR A 77 -2.14 -9.62 -1.73
C TYR A 77 -2.82 -10.65 -0.81
N ALA A 78 -3.88 -10.26 -0.11
CA ALA A 78 -4.63 -11.17 0.76
C ALA A 78 -5.29 -12.30 -0.06
N GLU A 79 -5.93 -11.98 -1.18
CA GLU A 79 -6.55 -12.98 -2.07
C GLU A 79 -5.52 -13.96 -2.64
N PHE A 80 -4.37 -13.47 -3.15
CA PHE A 80 -3.30 -14.36 -3.66
C PHE A 80 -2.67 -15.21 -2.58
N ARG A 81 -2.53 -14.70 -1.36
CA ARG A 81 -2.01 -15.47 -0.24
C ARG A 81 -2.96 -16.61 0.17
N ASP A 82 -4.28 -16.36 0.10
CA ASP A 82 -5.27 -17.39 0.34
C ASP A 82 -5.24 -18.46 -0.78
N PHE A 83 -5.01 -18.06 -2.03
CA PHE A 83 -4.89 -18.98 -3.18
C PHE A 83 -3.56 -19.76 -3.22
N PHE A 84 -2.49 -19.20 -2.69
CA PHE A 84 -1.14 -19.77 -2.72
C PHE A 84 -0.50 -19.83 -1.33
N PRO A 85 -1.10 -20.57 -0.37
CA PRO A 85 -0.65 -20.59 1.02
C PRO A 85 0.75 -21.19 1.20
N HIS A 86 1.23 -22.01 0.26
CA HIS A 86 2.53 -22.70 0.29
C HIS A 86 3.61 -22.02 -0.55
N ASN A 87 3.26 -20.98 -1.31
CA ASN A 87 4.18 -20.24 -2.16
C ASN A 87 4.55 -18.88 -1.56
N ALA A 88 5.55 -18.22 -2.15
CA ALA A 88 6.04 -16.94 -1.67
C ALA A 88 5.21 -15.79 -2.24
N VAL A 89 4.15 -15.40 -1.55
CA VAL A 89 3.35 -14.23 -1.90
C VAL A 89 3.80 -13.03 -1.07
N HIS A 90 4.17 -11.94 -1.73
CA HIS A 90 4.74 -10.75 -1.11
C HIS A 90 4.02 -9.47 -1.50
N TYR A 91 4.16 -8.44 -0.63
CA TYR A 91 3.56 -7.13 -0.78
C TYR A 91 4.64 -6.06 -0.91
N PHE A 92 4.57 -5.25 -1.98
CA PHE A 92 5.57 -4.24 -2.27
C PHE A 92 4.94 -2.90 -2.63
N VAL A 93 4.67 -2.07 -1.63
CA VAL A 93 4.09 -0.73 -1.81
C VAL A 93 4.99 0.34 -1.20
N SER A 94 4.61 1.61 -1.31
CA SER A 94 5.33 2.68 -0.61
C SER A 94 5.27 2.46 0.92
N TYR A 95 6.44 2.45 1.56
CA TYR A 95 6.58 2.24 3.01
C TYR A 95 6.34 3.49 3.87
N TYR A 96 5.92 4.59 3.24
CA TYR A 96 5.59 5.81 3.97
C TYR A 96 4.11 5.80 4.40
N ASP A 97 3.85 6.00 5.70
CA ASP A 97 2.52 6.31 6.22
C ASP A 97 2.16 7.75 5.90
N TYR A 98 3.14 8.64 6.08
CA TYR A 98 3.09 10.03 5.66
C TYR A 98 4.33 10.34 4.80
N TYR A 99 4.16 11.09 3.73
CA TYR A 99 5.25 11.50 2.86
C TYR A 99 5.03 12.90 2.31
N GLN A 100 5.85 13.83 2.77
CA GLN A 100 6.00 15.15 2.20
C GLN A 100 7.33 15.19 1.42
N PRO A 101 7.28 15.25 0.09
CA PRO A 101 8.52 15.34 -0.69
C PRO A 101 9.20 16.69 -0.47
N GLU A 102 10.53 16.67 -0.48
CA GLU A 102 11.34 17.90 -0.54
C GLU A 102 10.92 18.74 -1.74
N ALA A 103 10.66 20.02 -1.53
CA ALA A 103 10.24 20.95 -2.58
C ALA A 103 10.71 22.37 -2.29
N TYR A 104 10.81 23.19 -3.33
CA TYR A 104 11.07 24.60 -3.19
C TYR A 104 10.06 25.40 -4.03
N ILE A 105 9.52 26.47 -3.43
CA ILE A 105 8.56 27.38 -4.07
C ILE A 105 9.26 28.72 -4.30
N PRO A 106 9.84 28.97 -5.49
CA PRO A 106 10.68 30.16 -5.74
C PRO A 106 9.93 31.48 -5.51
N GLN A 107 8.62 31.55 -5.86
CA GLN A 107 7.81 32.76 -5.75
C GLN A 107 7.65 33.25 -4.31
N ARG A 108 7.82 32.38 -3.33
CA ARG A 108 7.64 32.67 -1.89
C ARG A 108 8.91 32.48 -1.09
N ASP A 109 10.00 32.05 -1.73
CA ASP A 109 11.25 31.62 -1.08
C ASP A 109 10.99 30.62 0.07
N ILE A 110 10.08 29.65 -0.17
CA ILE A 110 9.72 28.64 0.83
C ILE A 110 10.38 27.32 0.44
N TYR A 111 11.30 26.84 1.30
CA TYR A 111 11.83 25.49 1.22
C TYR A 111 11.00 24.56 2.12
N ILE A 112 10.51 23.49 1.53
CA ILE A 112 9.78 22.43 2.21
C ILE A 112 10.74 21.26 2.38
N GLU A 113 11.13 20.98 3.61
CA GLU A 113 11.99 19.84 3.91
C GLU A 113 11.23 18.52 3.69
N LYS A 114 11.98 17.48 3.32
CA LYS A 114 11.41 16.12 3.26
C LYS A 114 10.99 15.69 4.65
N ASP A 115 9.71 15.39 4.81
CA ASP A 115 9.16 14.77 6.02
C ASP A 115 8.50 13.45 5.68
N ALA A 116 8.81 12.41 6.43
CA ALA A 116 8.31 11.07 6.13
C ALA A 116 8.27 10.18 7.37
N ALA A 117 7.12 9.59 7.64
CA ALA A 117 6.96 8.53 8.61
C ALA A 117 7.06 7.16 7.92
N ILE A 118 8.05 6.37 8.33
CA ILE A 118 8.29 5.03 7.75
C ILE A 118 7.52 3.98 8.54
N ASN A 119 6.69 3.22 7.84
CA ASN A 119 6.03 2.04 8.38
C ASN A 119 7.01 0.87 8.38
N LYS A 120 7.49 0.48 9.56
CA LYS A 120 8.47 -0.61 9.74
C LYS A 120 7.96 -1.96 9.22
N GLU A 121 6.65 -2.20 9.29
CA GLU A 121 6.07 -3.46 8.83
C GLU A 121 6.02 -3.53 7.30
N ILE A 122 5.63 -2.43 6.63
CA ILE A 122 5.67 -2.38 5.17
C ILE A 122 7.12 -2.46 4.66
N ASP A 123 8.08 -1.84 5.37
CA ASP A 123 9.51 -1.95 5.02
C ASP A 123 9.99 -3.41 5.11
N ARG A 124 9.61 -4.14 6.17
CA ARG A 124 9.85 -5.58 6.30
C ARG A 124 9.30 -6.37 5.11
N LEU A 125 8.05 -6.11 4.71
CA LEU A 125 7.40 -6.79 3.58
C LEU A 125 8.13 -6.51 2.26
N ARG A 126 8.65 -5.32 2.07
CA ARG A 126 9.45 -4.94 0.88
C ARG A 126 10.78 -5.70 0.84
N LEU A 127 11.49 -5.75 1.97
CA LEU A 127 12.73 -6.53 2.09
C LEU A 127 12.47 -8.03 1.89
N ALA A 128 11.37 -8.55 2.41
CA ALA A 128 10.96 -9.94 2.19
C ALA A 128 10.71 -10.23 0.69
N ALA A 129 10.08 -9.29 -0.03
CA ALA A 129 9.84 -9.45 -1.47
C ALA A 129 11.15 -9.53 -2.27
N THR A 130 12.10 -8.63 -2.02
CA THR A 130 13.40 -8.64 -2.73
C THR A 130 14.25 -9.86 -2.37
N SER A 131 14.28 -10.25 -1.11
CA SER A 131 14.98 -11.47 -0.66
C SER A 131 14.41 -12.73 -1.31
N ALA A 132 13.07 -12.84 -1.38
CA ALA A 132 12.40 -13.96 -2.05
C ALA A 132 12.70 -14.01 -3.55
N LEU A 133 12.67 -12.87 -4.26
CA LEU A 133 12.99 -12.82 -5.69
C LEU A 133 14.42 -13.26 -6.02
N VAL A 134 15.35 -13.03 -5.09
CA VAL A 134 16.73 -13.47 -5.25
C VAL A 134 16.89 -14.97 -5.01
N SER A 135 16.11 -15.59 -4.11
CA SER A 135 16.30 -16.96 -3.61
C SER A 135 15.29 -17.97 -4.15
N ARG A 136 14.09 -17.57 -4.58
CA ARG A 136 12.98 -18.45 -4.93
C ARG A 136 12.52 -18.25 -6.38
N ARG A 137 11.79 -19.23 -6.91
CA ARG A 137 11.17 -19.17 -8.24
C ARG A 137 9.65 -19.15 -8.18
N ASP A 138 9.07 -19.51 -7.09
CA ASP A 138 7.63 -19.54 -6.82
C ASP A 138 7.16 -18.25 -6.13
N VAL A 139 7.51 -17.10 -6.69
CA VAL A 139 7.29 -15.78 -6.08
C VAL A 139 6.19 -15.02 -6.81
N ILE A 140 5.20 -14.56 -6.06
CA ILE A 140 4.19 -13.59 -6.51
C ILE A 140 4.39 -12.30 -5.72
N VAL A 141 4.61 -11.18 -6.40
CA VAL A 141 4.70 -9.87 -5.75
C VAL A 141 3.52 -9.00 -6.18
N VAL A 142 2.72 -8.59 -5.22
CA VAL A 142 1.68 -7.57 -5.46
C VAL A 142 2.25 -6.21 -5.09
N ALA A 143 2.33 -5.31 -6.07
CA ALA A 143 2.99 -4.03 -5.94
C ALA A 143 2.10 -2.84 -6.30
N SER A 144 2.41 -1.68 -5.71
CA SER A 144 1.92 -0.39 -6.23
C SER A 144 2.95 0.21 -7.20
N VAL A 145 2.63 1.38 -7.73
CA VAL A 145 3.54 2.13 -8.63
C VAL A 145 4.93 2.39 -8.01
N SER A 146 5.11 2.19 -6.70
CA SER A 146 6.42 2.26 -6.05
C SER A 146 7.45 1.27 -6.63
N CYS A 147 7.01 0.23 -7.33
CA CYS A 147 7.90 -0.75 -7.98
C CYS A 147 8.71 -0.19 -9.16
N ILE A 148 8.31 0.96 -9.72
CA ILE A 148 9.06 1.62 -10.82
C ILE A 148 10.08 2.65 -10.32
N TYR A 149 10.20 2.85 -8.99
CA TYR A 149 11.20 3.73 -8.39
C TYR A 149 12.51 2.99 -8.14
N GLY A 150 13.61 3.75 -8.09
CA GLY A 150 14.94 3.22 -7.81
C GLY A 150 15.01 2.47 -6.49
N LEU A 151 15.58 1.26 -6.53
CA LEU A 151 15.64 0.34 -5.38
C LEU A 151 17.08 -0.06 -5.02
N GLY A 152 18.03 0.11 -5.91
CA GLY A 152 19.39 -0.40 -5.80
C GLY A 152 19.63 -1.58 -6.75
N SER A 153 20.91 -1.87 -7.01
CA SER A 153 21.33 -2.92 -7.93
C SER A 153 20.99 -4.32 -7.39
N PRO A 154 20.26 -5.17 -8.11
CA PRO A 154 20.03 -6.56 -7.70
C PRO A 154 21.32 -7.37 -7.68
N ASP A 155 22.32 -7.05 -8.49
CA ASP A 155 23.59 -7.76 -8.52
C ASP A 155 24.41 -7.44 -7.27
N ASP A 156 24.46 -6.18 -6.84
CA ASP A 156 25.08 -5.78 -5.58
C ASP A 156 24.37 -6.45 -4.39
N TYR A 157 23.03 -6.45 -4.41
CA TYR A 157 22.24 -7.11 -3.36
C TYR A 157 22.53 -8.60 -3.27
N ARG A 158 22.68 -9.30 -4.41
CA ARG A 158 23.05 -10.74 -4.45
C ARG A 158 24.49 -10.98 -3.99
N ALA A 159 25.44 -10.12 -4.40
CA ALA A 159 26.83 -10.25 -4.03
C ALA A 159 27.08 -10.11 -2.53
N MET A 160 26.21 -9.41 -1.83
CA MET A 160 26.31 -9.17 -0.38
C MET A 160 25.54 -10.18 0.46
N VAL A 161 24.97 -11.24 -0.13
CA VAL A 161 24.30 -12.32 0.64
C VAL A 161 25.32 -13.15 1.41
N ILE A 162 25.10 -13.33 2.70
CA ILE A 162 25.92 -14.19 3.55
C ILE A 162 25.29 -15.57 3.64
N ARG A 163 26.00 -16.58 3.18
CA ARG A 163 25.64 -17.99 3.41
C ARG A 163 26.35 -18.53 4.63
N LEU A 164 25.61 -19.12 5.55
CA LEU A 164 26.13 -19.88 6.70
C LEU A 164 25.64 -21.31 6.60
N ALA A 165 26.53 -22.27 6.97
CA ALA A 165 26.19 -23.68 7.01
C ALA A 165 26.79 -24.34 8.27
N SER A 166 26.10 -25.32 8.82
CA SER A 166 26.63 -26.14 9.90
C SER A 166 27.91 -26.83 9.45
N GLY A 167 28.95 -26.86 10.30
CA GLY A 167 30.29 -27.36 9.96
C GLY A 167 31.16 -26.37 9.17
N MET A 168 30.66 -25.19 8.80
CA MET A 168 31.44 -24.17 8.09
C MET A 168 32.50 -23.55 9.01
N THR A 169 33.74 -23.47 8.53
CA THR A 169 34.82 -22.76 9.24
C THR A 169 34.72 -21.25 8.94
N LEU A 170 34.35 -20.51 9.95
CA LEU A 170 34.22 -19.02 9.92
C LEU A 170 34.39 -18.49 11.34
N SER A 171 35.38 -17.61 11.57
CA SER A 171 35.51 -17.04 12.89
C SER A 171 34.33 -16.15 13.26
N ARG A 172 33.99 -16.16 14.55
CA ARG A 172 32.91 -15.30 15.07
C ARG A 172 33.09 -13.84 14.67
N ASN A 173 34.30 -13.30 14.78
CA ASN A 173 34.58 -11.90 14.42
C ASN A 173 34.38 -11.65 12.92
N ALA A 174 34.79 -12.57 12.05
CA ALA A 174 34.55 -12.45 10.62
C ALA A 174 33.06 -12.46 10.27
N LEU A 175 32.20 -13.22 11.02
CA LEU A 175 30.76 -13.13 10.85
C LEU A 175 30.22 -11.78 11.30
N LEU A 176 30.70 -11.21 12.41
CA LEU A 176 30.28 -9.89 12.88
C LEU A 176 30.60 -8.78 11.86
N GLU A 177 31.81 -8.79 11.30
CA GLU A 177 32.22 -7.86 10.24
C GLU A 177 31.33 -7.99 9.00
N LYS A 178 31.05 -9.22 8.57
CA LYS A 178 30.11 -9.46 7.44
C LYS A 178 28.71 -8.95 7.73
N LEU A 179 28.17 -9.15 8.94
CA LEU A 179 26.85 -8.65 9.31
C LEU A 179 26.80 -7.11 9.29
N VAL A 180 27.84 -6.45 9.79
CA VAL A 180 27.94 -4.99 9.73
C VAL A 180 28.04 -4.50 8.27
N SER A 181 28.82 -5.18 7.42
CA SER A 181 28.96 -4.81 6.01
C SER A 181 27.63 -4.89 5.22
N ILE A 182 26.67 -5.71 5.67
CA ILE A 182 25.33 -5.78 5.10
C ILE A 182 24.28 -4.98 5.90
N HIS A 183 24.77 -4.01 6.70
CA HIS A 183 23.97 -3.04 7.48
C HIS A 183 23.13 -3.62 8.62
N TYR A 184 23.52 -4.77 9.19
CA TYR A 184 23.00 -5.15 10.50
C TYR A 184 23.69 -4.38 11.60
N GLU A 185 22.91 -3.95 12.59
CA GLU A 185 23.43 -3.22 13.75
C GLU A 185 23.62 -4.15 14.95
N ARG A 186 24.64 -3.92 15.77
CA ARG A 186 24.82 -4.63 17.01
C ARG A 186 23.88 -4.08 18.09
N GLY A 187 23.13 -4.95 18.75
CA GLY A 187 22.19 -4.56 19.81
C GLY A 187 22.15 -5.60 20.93
N ASP A 188 23.14 -5.55 21.85
CA ASP A 188 23.28 -6.56 22.91
C ASP A 188 22.20 -6.44 24.00
N MET A 189 21.60 -5.24 24.20
CA MET A 189 20.57 -4.99 25.20
C MET A 189 19.20 -5.54 24.73
N ALA A 190 18.81 -5.22 23.51
CA ALA A 190 17.56 -5.68 22.92
C ALA A 190 17.79 -6.18 21.50
N LEU A 191 17.28 -7.37 21.19
CA LEU A 191 17.32 -7.91 19.84
C LEU A 191 16.11 -7.32 19.07
N GLU A 192 16.39 -6.52 18.06
CA GLU A 192 15.40 -5.93 17.15
C GLU A 192 15.63 -6.39 15.72
N ARG A 193 14.64 -6.18 14.84
CA ARG A 193 14.79 -6.49 13.41
C ARG A 193 15.93 -5.69 12.79
N GLY A 194 16.77 -6.35 12.00
CA GLY A 194 17.98 -5.77 11.41
C GLY A 194 19.15 -5.67 12.38
N ARG A 195 19.04 -6.30 13.56
CA ARG A 195 20.11 -6.33 14.57
C ARG A 195 20.58 -7.73 14.87
N PHE A 196 21.79 -7.81 15.39
CA PHE A 196 22.34 -9.03 15.96
C PHE A 196 22.84 -8.78 17.40
N ARG A 197 22.85 -9.83 18.18
CA ARG A 197 23.27 -9.85 19.58
C ARG A 197 24.27 -10.96 19.80
N VAL A 198 25.34 -10.69 20.57
CA VAL A 198 26.38 -11.67 20.89
C VAL A 198 26.25 -12.11 22.34
N ARG A 199 26.21 -13.42 22.59
CA ARG A 199 26.18 -14.03 23.93
C ARG A 199 27.11 -15.23 23.98
N GLY A 200 28.32 -15.05 24.55
CA GLY A 200 29.32 -16.11 24.57
C GLY A 200 29.70 -16.55 23.16
N ASP A 201 29.52 -17.83 22.89
CA ASP A 201 29.80 -18.45 21.59
C ASP A 201 28.57 -18.51 20.66
N SER A 202 27.50 -17.79 21.00
CA SER A 202 26.31 -17.71 20.17
C SER A 202 26.06 -16.30 19.66
N ILE A 203 25.52 -16.19 18.44
CA ILE A 203 25.07 -14.95 17.82
C ILE A 203 23.60 -15.13 17.45
N ASP A 204 22.74 -14.31 18.07
CA ASP A 204 21.34 -14.19 17.68
C ASP A 204 21.21 -13.09 16.62
N ILE A 205 20.65 -13.40 15.45
CA ILE A 205 20.49 -12.49 14.32
C ILE A 205 19.00 -12.38 14.02
N TRP A 206 18.42 -11.18 14.01
CA TRP A 206 17.04 -11.00 13.60
C TRP A 206 16.98 -10.30 12.23
N PRO A 207 16.73 -11.07 11.14
CA PRO A 207 16.63 -10.48 9.82
C PRO A 207 15.51 -9.45 9.73
N PRO A 208 15.69 -8.31 9.04
CA PRO A 208 14.67 -7.28 8.93
C PRO A 208 13.46 -7.72 8.09
N TYR A 209 13.62 -8.75 7.26
CA TYR A 209 12.60 -9.33 6.36
C TYR A 209 11.84 -10.51 6.97
N ASP A 210 12.23 -10.99 8.16
CA ASP A 210 11.64 -12.17 8.79
C ASP A 210 10.97 -11.84 10.14
N GLU A 211 10.03 -12.66 10.55
CA GLU A 211 9.37 -12.58 11.86
C GLU A 211 10.17 -13.31 12.94
N LEU A 212 10.96 -14.31 12.56
CA LEU A 212 11.77 -15.12 13.45
C LEU A 212 13.24 -14.69 13.39
N SER A 213 13.95 -14.92 14.48
CA SER A 213 15.39 -14.74 14.57
C SER A 213 16.14 -16.05 14.28
N CYS A 214 17.41 -15.93 14.03
CA CYS A 214 18.29 -17.07 13.81
C CYS A 214 19.40 -17.05 14.86
N ARG A 215 19.62 -18.17 15.55
CA ARG A 215 20.76 -18.39 16.43
C ARG A 215 21.81 -19.18 15.71
N VAL A 216 23.05 -18.68 15.72
CA VAL A 216 24.24 -19.35 15.21
C VAL A 216 25.16 -19.66 16.40
N GLU A 217 25.43 -20.93 16.65
CA GLU A 217 26.30 -21.39 17.73
C GLU A 217 27.66 -21.80 17.17
N PHE A 218 28.73 -21.43 17.86
CA PHE A 218 30.11 -21.65 17.46
C PHE A 218 30.82 -22.64 18.42
N TRP A 219 31.64 -23.48 17.84
CA TRP A 219 32.66 -24.23 18.54
C TRP A 219 34.05 -23.82 18.01
N GLY A 220 34.70 -22.88 18.71
CA GLY A 220 35.89 -22.21 18.19
C GLY A 220 35.56 -21.39 16.95
N ASP A 221 36.24 -21.67 15.84
CA ASP A 221 36.03 -21.04 14.54
C ASP A 221 35.09 -21.84 13.59
N THR A 222 34.34 -22.79 14.14
CA THR A 222 33.41 -23.61 13.35
C THR A 222 31.98 -23.36 13.79
N ILE A 223 31.06 -23.21 12.83
CA ILE A 223 29.61 -23.12 13.11
C ILE A 223 29.12 -24.52 13.51
N GLU A 224 28.75 -24.69 14.79
CA GLU A 224 28.26 -25.97 15.33
C GLU A 224 26.81 -26.19 14.95
N SER A 225 25.95 -25.17 15.15
CA SER A 225 24.53 -25.28 14.87
C SER A 225 23.91 -23.97 14.38
N ILE A 226 22.84 -24.10 13.60
CA ILE A 226 21.99 -22.98 13.14
C ILE A 226 20.54 -23.30 13.50
N ALA A 227 19.89 -22.45 14.26
CA ALA A 227 18.54 -22.64 14.70
C ALA A 227 17.67 -21.40 14.45
N ILE A 228 16.46 -21.61 13.95
CA ILE A 228 15.44 -20.57 13.89
C ILE A 228 14.82 -20.44 15.27
N THR A 229 14.77 -19.25 15.81
CA THR A 229 14.34 -18.99 17.19
C THR A 229 13.29 -17.89 17.24
N HIS A 230 12.44 -17.95 18.23
CA HIS A 230 11.53 -16.85 18.53
C HIS A 230 12.33 -15.70 19.16
N PRO A 231 12.27 -14.45 18.62
CA PRO A 231 13.17 -13.37 19.05
C PRO A 231 12.99 -12.96 20.51
N THR A 232 11.79 -13.10 21.05
CA THR A 232 11.45 -12.71 22.42
C THR A 232 11.69 -13.82 23.42
N SER A 233 11.18 -15.04 23.17
CA SER A 233 11.33 -16.19 24.09
C SER A 233 12.67 -16.93 23.96
N GLY A 234 13.32 -16.83 22.79
CA GLY A 234 14.50 -17.61 22.47
C GLY A 234 14.23 -19.10 22.21
N GLU A 235 12.95 -19.49 22.14
CA GLU A 235 12.52 -20.86 21.86
C GLU A 235 12.91 -21.28 20.45
N VAL A 236 13.45 -22.48 20.29
CA VAL A 236 13.86 -23.02 18.99
C VAL A 236 12.64 -23.54 18.25
N ALA A 237 12.32 -22.91 17.13
CA ALA A 237 11.25 -23.33 16.24
C ALA A 237 11.70 -24.44 15.26
N ALA A 238 12.92 -24.35 14.76
CA ALA A 238 13.49 -25.34 13.84
C ALA A 238 15.02 -25.28 13.83
N LYS A 239 15.68 -26.41 13.55
CA LYS A 239 17.11 -26.45 13.22
C LYS A 239 17.27 -26.44 11.70
N LYS A 240 18.36 -25.84 11.21
CA LYS A 240 18.69 -25.70 9.79
C LYS A 240 20.14 -26.11 9.57
N ASP A 241 20.39 -26.75 8.44
CA ASP A 241 21.77 -27.10 8.03
C ASP A 241 22.45 -25.88 7.37
N GLU A 242 21.66 -25.01 6.74
CA GLU A 242 22.16 -23.78 6.14
C GLU A 242 21.13 -22.63 6.24
N MET A 243 21.65 -21.41 6.23
CA MET A 243 20.87 -20.18 6.26
C MET A 243 21.52 -19.10 5.42
N TYR A 244 20.69 -18.26 4.79
CA TYR A 244 21.11 -17.12 3.98
C TYR A 244 20.65 -15.82 4.63
N PHE A 245 21.57 -14.87 4.78
CA PHE A 245 21.28 -13.54 5.30
C PHE A 245 21.41 -12.53 4.19
N TYR A 246 20.34 -11.79 3.96
CA TYR A 246 20.25 -10.73 2.97
C TYR A 246 20.52 -9.38 3.64
N PRO A 247 20.96 -8.36 2.86
CA PRO A 247 21.19 -7.02 3.39
C PRO A 247 19.97 -6.46 4.13
N ALA A 248 20.25 -5.71 5.20
CA ALA A 248 19.21 -5.09 6.02
C ALA A 248 18.55 -3.86 5.36
N ARG A 249 19.06 -3.40 4.24
CA ARG A 249 18.55 -2.27 3.45
C ARG A 249 18.65 -2.57 1.95
N HIS A 250 17.81 -1.91 1.15
CA HIS A 250 17.86 -2.09 -0.31
C HIS A 250 19.08 -1.42 -0.96
N PHE A 251 19.46 -0.21 -0.47
CA PHE A 251 20.65 0.47 -0.94
C PHE A 251 21.87 -0.02 -0.15
N VAL A 252 22.54 -1.02 -0.70
CA VAL A 252 23.77 -1.56 -0.14
C VAL A 252 24.87 -1.55 -1.21
N MET A 253 26.10 -1.24 -0.78
CA MET A 253 27.23 -1.14 -1.70
C MET A 253 28.52 -1.56 -1.00
N PRO A 254 29.43 -2.18 -1.73
CA PRO A 254 30.80 -2.40 -1.24
C PRO A 254 31.50 -1.05 -0.91
N GLU A 255 32.31 -1.04 0.15
CA GLU A 255 33.02 0.15 0.62
C GLU A 255 33.85 0.85 -0.47
N GLU A 256 34.47 0.06 -1.33
CA GLU A 256 35.26 0.56 -2.47
C GLU A 256 34.42 1.43 -3.42
N ARG A 257 33.16 1.05 -3.66
CA ARG A 257 32.23 1.85 -4.48
C ARG A 257 31.82 3.14 -3.78
N VAL A 258 31.64 3.12 -2.47
CA VAL A 258 31.34 4.33 -1.69
C VAL A 258 32.47 5.34 -1.86
N LYS A 259 33.75 4.92 -1.75
CA LYS A 259 34.92 5.79 -1.95
C LYS A 259 34.98 6.37 -3.37
N ALA A 260 34.71 5.55 -4.38
CA ALA A 260 34.68 6.00 -5.79
C ALA A 260 33.52 7.00 -6.01
N ALA A 261 32.34 6.74 -5.43
CA ALA A 261 31.20 7.63 -5.52
C ALA A 261 31.47 8.98 -4.84
N VAL A 262 32.08 9.00 -3.66
CA VAL A 262 32.48 10.22 -2.96
C VAL A 262 33.42 11.10 -3.82
N ALA A 263 34.38 10.49 -4.51
CA ALA A 263 35.25 11.20 -5.44
C ALA A 263 34.46 11.80 -6.62
N SER A 264 33.53 11.03 -7.20
CA SER A 264 32.66 11.49 -8.29
C SER A 264 31.74 12.63 -7.87
N ILE A 265 31.08 12.50 -6.69
CA ILE A 265 30.20 13.54 -6.14
C ILE A 265 30.97 14.83 -5.88
N ARG A 266 32.19 14.72 -5.35
CA ARG A 266 33.07 15.88 -5.11
C ARG A 266 33.45 16.62 -6.40
N ALA A 267 33.80 15.87 -7.45
CA ALA A 267 34.08 16.44 -8.75
C ALA A 267 32.85 17.14 -9.36
N GLU A 268 31.68 16.52 -9.28
CA GLU A 268 30.42 17.12 -9.72
C GLU A 268 30.08 18.40 -8.93
N LEU A 269 30.31 18.38 -7.62
CA LEU A 269 30.09 19.55 -6.76
C LEU A 269 30.96 20.73 -7.20
N GLU A 270 32.27 20.55 -7.36
CA GLU A 270 33.17 21.65 -7.73
C GLU A 270 32.78 22.23 -9.10
N SER A 271 32.51 21.40 -10.08
CA SER A 271 32.01 21.85 -11.40
C SER A 271 30.71 22.66 -11.28
N ARG A 272 29.76 22.20 -10.47
CA ARG A 272 28.47 22.91 -10.30
C ARG A 272 28.63 24.21 -9.52
N LEU A 273 29.57 24.29 -8.56
CA LEU A 273 29.88 25.52 -7.83
C LEU A 273 30.48 26.58 -8.75
N GLU A 274 31.38 26.22 -9.67
CA GLU A 274 31.92 27.14 -10.68
C GLU A 274 30.82 27.70 -11.59
N GLU A 275 29.92 26.84 -12.06
CA GLU A 275 28.78 27.23 -12.89
C GLU A 275 27.86 28.23 -12.14
N LEU A 276 27.43 27.90 -10.91
CA LEU A 276 26.56 28.77 -10.11
C LEU A 276 27.21 30.11 -9.80
N LYS A 277 28.52 30.14 -9.48
CA LYS A 277 29.28 31.38 -9.25
C LYS A 277 29.38 32.20 -10.55
N GLY A 278 29.64 31.57 -11.68
CA GLY A 278 29.63 32.22 -12.99
C GLY A 278 28.31 32.87 -13.37
N GLN A 279 27.18 32.27 -12.89
CA GLN A 279 25.82 32.81 -13.06
C GLN A 279 25.47 33.88 -11.99
N GLY A 280 26.36 34.22 -11.06
CA GLY A 280 26.09 35.13 -9.96
C GLY A 280 25.22 34.57 -8.82
N LYS A 281 24.92 33.27 -8.82
CA LYS A 281 24.09 32.56 -7.83
C LYS A 281 24.94 32.14 -6.63
N LEU A 282 25.43 33.11 -5.85
CA LEU A 282 26.38 32.88 -4.74
C LEU A 282 25.72 32.16 -3.55
N LEU A 283 24.47 32.50 -3.25
CA LEU A 283 23.72 31.89 -2.15
C LEU A 283 23.44 30.39 -2.44
N GLU A 284 23.01 30.08 -3.67
CA GLU A 284 22.79 28.73 -4.13
C GLU A 284 24.08 27.90 -4.09
N ALA A 285 25.18 28.49 -4.53
CA ALA A 285 26.49 27.84 -4.46
C ALA A 285 26.92 27.53 -3.02
N GLN A 286 26.74 28.47 -2.08
CA GLN A 286 27.07 28.26 -0.68
C GLN A 286 26.21 27.17 -0.04
N ARG A 287 24.91 27.21 -0.29
CA ARG A 287 23.93 26.20 0.19
C ARG A 287 24.27 24.80 -0.30
N LEU A 288 24.52 24.66 -1.61
CA LEU A 288 24.89 23.38 -2.21
C LEU A 288 26.20 22.84 -1.64
N ALA A 289 27.21 23.69 -1.51
CA ALA A 289 28.52 23.31 -0.94
C ALA A 289 28.41 22.81 0.50
N ALA A 290 27.69 23.53 1.36
CA ALA A 290 27.53 23.18 2.77
C ALA A 290 26.81 21.82 2.91
N ARG A 291 25.71 21.65 2.21
CA ARG A 291 24.91 20.41 2.27
C ARG A 291 25.69 19.22 1.72
N THR A 292 26.24 19.34 0.53
CA THR A 292 26.93 18.21 -0.11
C THR A 292 28.16 17.77 0.66
N ARG A 293 28.95 18.70 1.19
CA ARG A 293 30.16 18.38 2.00
C ARG A 293 29.76 17.63 3.29
N PHE A 294 28.73 18.10 3.97
CA PHE A 294 28.19 17.38 5.14
C PHE A 294 27.72 15.96 4.79
N ASP A 295 26.95 15.80 3.68
CA ASP A 295 26.49 14.49 3.24
C ASP A 295 27.67 13.55 2.90
N LEU A 296 28.75 14.07 2.29
CA LEU A 296 29.98 13.31 1.99
C LEU A 296 30.73 12.85 3.25
N GLU A 297 30.85 13.71 4.27
CA GLU A 297 31.43 13.33 5.56
C GLU A 297 30.63 12.20 6.22
N MET A 298 29.30 12.32 6.26
CA MET A 298 28.43 11.28 6.78
C MET A 298 28.57 9.95 6.03
N MET A 299 28.72 9.99 4.70
CA MET A 299 28.91 8.77 3.90
C MET A 299 30.25 8.09 4.20
N LEU A 300 31.31 8.85 4.44
CA LEU A 300 32.62 8.29 4.75
C LEU A 300 32.71 7.72 6.18
N GLU A 301 32.10 8.40 7.15
CA GLU A 301 32.16 7.99 8.56
C GLU A 301 31.13 6.91 8.92
N ALA A 302 29.90 7.06 8.44
CA ALA A 302 28.77 6.20 8.81
C ALA A 302 28.28 5.25 7.68
N GLY A 303 28.86 5.37 6.46
CA GLY A 303 28.39 4.65 5.28
C GLY A 303 27.00 5.08 4.79
N PHE A 304 26.41 6.13 5.35
CA PHE A 304 25.06 6.59 5.07
C PHE A 304 24.90 8.08 5.33
N CYS A 305 24.00 8.75 4.61
CA CYS A 305 23.53 10.10 4.93
C CYS A 305 22.02 10.24 4.72
N PRO A 306 21.33 11.19 5.39
CA PRO A 306 19.93 11.50 5.11
C PRO A 306 19.73 11.95 3.66
N GLY A 307 18.84 11.26 2.91
CA GLY A 307 18.63 11.55 1.51
C GLY A 307 19.68 10.94 0.57
N ILE A 308 20.36 9.87 0.99
CA ILE A 308 21.39 9.15 0.21
C ILE A 308 20.88 8.75 -1.20
N GLU A 309 19.58 8.57 -1.35
CA GLU A 309 18.94 8.28 -2.64
C GLU A 309 19.19 9.36 -3.71
N ASN A 310 19.46 10.62 -3.32
CA ASN A 310 19.81 11.70 -4.25
C ASN A 310 21.20 11.51 -4.89
N TYR A 311 22.01 10.65 -4.32
CA TYR A 311 23.33 10.26 -4.84
C TYR A 311 23.30 8.87 -5.48
N SER A 312 22.13 8.31 -5.78
CA SER A 312 21.95 6.94 -6.32
C SER A 312 22.73 6.70 -7.61
N ARG A 313 22.86 7.71 -8.50
CA ARG A 313 23.65 7.61 -9.73
C ARG A 313 25.14 7.40 -9.48
N PRO A 314 25.86 8.34 -8.81
CA PRO A 314 27.27 8.14 -8.53
C PRO A 314 27.54 6.91 -7.67
N LEU A 315 26.67 6.60 -6.71
CA LEU A 315 26.78 5.42 -5.88
C LEU A 315 26.67 4.12 -6.68
N SER A 316 25.78 4.03 -7.66
CA SER A 316 25.66 2.87 -8.54
C SER A 316 26.67 2.84 -9.70
N GLY A 317 27.45 3.91 -9.88
CA GLY A 317 28.39 4.05 -11.00
C GLY A 317 27.72 4.15 -12.38
N ARG A 318 26.43 4.48 -12.42
CA ARG A 318 25.65 4.57 -13.66
C ARG A 318 26.01 5.84 -14.47
N ALA A 319 25.87 5.73 -15.80
CA ALA A 319 25.98 6.89 -16.67
C ALA A 319 24.84 7.90 -16.42
N PRO A 320 25.04 9.20 -16.70
CA PRO A 320 23.97 10.19 -16.64
C PRO A 320 22.76 9.78 -17.50
N ASP A 321 21.53 10.06 -17.02
CA ASP A 321 20.24 9.73 -17.61
C ASP A 321 19.98 8.22 -17.87
N SER A 322 20.83 7.33 -17.36
CA SER A 322 20.62 5.88 -17.46
C SER A 322 19.40 5.43 -16.68
N THR A 323 18.80 4.32 -17.13
CA THR A 323 17.65 3.69 -16.47
C THR A 323 18.01 3.24 -15.04
N PRO A 324 17.26 3.62 -14.01
CA PRO A 324 17.50 3.17 -12.65
C PRO A 324 17.13 1.69 -12.45
N ASP A 325 17.83 1.02 -11.54
CA ASP A 325 17.43 -0.31 -11.08
C ASP A 325 16.22 -0.22 -10.18
N THR A 326 15.20 -1.00 -10.50
CA THR A 326 13.90 -0.99 -9.84
C THR A 326 13.52 -2.41 -9.41
N LEU A 327 12.38 -2.60 -8.77
CA LEU A 327 11.90 -3.95 -8.44
C LEU A 327 11.84 -4.88 -9.65
N LEU A 328 11.54 -4.35 -10.84
CA LEU A 328 11.45 -5.14 -12.07
C LEU A 328 12.80 -5.80 -12.44
N ASN A 329 13.93 -5.22 -12.01
CA ASN A 329 15.26 -5.78 -12.24
C ASN A 329 15.58 -6.97 -11.33
N TYR A 330 14.85 -7.16 -10.22
CA TYR A 330 14.99 -8.31 -9.32
C TYR A 330 14.31 -9.56 -9.87
N PHE A 331 13.35 -9.39 -10.78
CA PHE A 331 12.69 -10.51 -11.46
C PHE A 331 13.61 -11.16 -12.51
N PRO A 332 13.44 -12.46 -12.79
CA PRO A 332 14.07 -13.09 -13.95
C PRO A 332 13.48 -12.52 -15.24
N LYS A 333 14.22 -12.61 -16.35
CA LYS A 333 13.78 -12.03 -17.65
C LYS A 333 12.43 -12.51 -18.16
N ASN A 334 12.02 -13.73 -17.78
CA ASN A 334 10.80 -14.38 -18.25
C ASN A 334 9.67 -14.35 -17.20
N PHE A 335 9.60 -13.34 -16.35
CA PHE A 335 8.52 -13.22 -15.37
C PHE A 335 7.18 -12.88 -16.05
N LEU A 336 6.08 -13.24 -15.40
CA LEU A 336 4.73 -12.88 -15.83
C LEU A 336 4.31 -11.56 -15.18
N PHE A 337 3.74 -10.66 -15.97
CA PHE A 337 3.33 -9.35 -15.48
C PHE A 337 1.83 -9.12 -15.66
N PHE A 338 1.14 -8.87 -14.56
CA PHE A 338 -0.25 -8.40 -14.57
C PHE A 338 -0.32 -6.92 -14.21
N VAL A 339 -1.09 -6.16 -14.98
CA VAL A 339 -1.42 -4.75 -14.69
C VAL A 339 -2.90 -4.69 -14.35
N ASP A 340 -3.19 -4.67 -13.05
CA ASP A 340 -4.58 -4.63 -12.58
C ASP A 340 -5.14 -3.21 -12.67
N GLU A 341 -6.45 -3.11 -12.96
CA GLU A 341 -7.14 -1.86 -13.29
C GLU A 341 -6.31 -0.99 -14.25
N SER A 342 -5.89 -1.60 -15.37
CA SER A 342 -4.91 -1.06 -16.32
C SER A 342 -5.28 0.33 -16.85
N HIS A 343 -6.57 0.60 -17.03
CA HIS A 343 -7.11 1.90 -17.46
C HIS A 343 -6.76 3.06 -16.52
N VAL A 344 -6.37 2.78 -15.25
CA VAL A 344 -5.89 3.75 -14.26
C VAL A 344 -4.39 3.59 -14.05
N THR A 345 -3.91 2.36 -13.93
CA THR A 345 -2.53 2.03 -13.60
C THR A 345 -1.56 2.51 -14.69
N VAL A 346 -1.90 2.31 -15.97
CA VAL A 346 -1.05 2.72 -17.08
C VAL A 346 -0.89 4.25 -17.18
N PRO A 347 -1.97 5.06 -17.14
CA PRO A 347 -1.85 6.52 -17.06
C PRO A 347 -1.08 7.01 -15.83
N GLN A 348 -1.22 6.34 -14.67
CA GLN A 348 -0.46 6.68 -13.48
C GLN A 348 1.04 6.47 -13.69
N VAL A 349 1.46 5.32 -14.20
CA VAL A 349 2.88 5.06 -14.54
C VAL A 349 3.41 6.13 -15.48
N ARG A 350 2.64 6.51 -16.51
CA ARG A 350 3.02 7.54 -17.48
C ARG A 350 3.25 8.91 -16.85
N GLY A 351 2.43 9.29 -15.85
CA GLY A 351 2.51 10.59 -15.19
C GLY A 351 3.64 10.73 -14.16
N MET A 352 4.15 9.61 -13.61
CA MET A 352 5.08 9.65 -12.47
C MET A 352 6.38 10.37 -12.74
N TYR A 353 7.02 10.11 -13.89
CA TYR A 353 8.31 10.71 -14.23
C TYR A 353 8.26 12.23 -14.35
N ALA A 354 7.26 12.77 -15.06
CA ALA A 354 7.18 14.20 -15.32
C ALA A 354 6.98 15.02 -14.02
N GLY A 355 6.14 14.54 -13.10
CA GLY A 355 5.91 15.18 -11.81
C GLY A 355 7.16 15.20 -10.92
N ASP A 356 7.88 14.07 -10.82
CA ASP A 356 9.12 13.98 -10.02
C ASP A 356 10.22 14.87 -10.61
N ARG A 357 10.41 14.85 -11.94
CA ARG A 357 11.41 15.65 -12.62
C ARG A 357 11.20 17.15 -12.44
N SER A 358 9.97 17.65 -12.61
CA SER A 358 9.65 19.08 -12.45
C SER A 358 10.04 19.59 -11.07
N ARG A 359 9.67 18.86 -10.02
CA ARG A 359 10.01 19.19 -8.63
C ARG A 359 11.51 19.22 -8.39
N LYS A 360 12.25 18.21 -8.86
CA LYS A 360 13.70 18.08 -8.68
C LYS A 360 14.50 19.12 -9.47
N LEU A 361 14.05 19.48 -10.69
CA LEU A 361 14.68 20.56 -11.45
C LEU A 361 14.73 21.86 -10.64
N THR A 362 13.63 22.25 -10.00
CA THR A 362 13.58 23.44 -9.15
C THR A 362 14.59 23.35 -7.99
N LEU A 363 14.74 22.18 -7.36
CA LEU A 363 15.74 21.98 -6.28
C LEU A 363 17.18 22.11 -6.79
N VAL A 364 17.47 21.59 -7.98
CA VAL A 364 18.81 21.66 -8.62
C VAL A 364 19.13 23.09 -9.06
N GLU A 365 18.18 23.80 -9.67
CA GLU A 365 18.35 25.17 -10.14
C GLU A 365 18.63 26.17 -9.01
N HIS A 366 18.06 25.91 -7.83
CA HIS A 366 18.21 26.76 -6.65
C HIS A 366 19.23 26.23 -5.61
N GLY A 367 20.13 25.32 -6.01
CA GLY A 367 21.26 24.87 -5.21
C GLY A 367 20.92 24.02 -3.98
N PHE A 368 19.77 23.37 -3.94
CA PHE A 368 19.42 22.41 -2.88
C PHE A 368 19.97 21.02 -3.16
N ARG A 369 20.11 20.63 -4.43
CA ARG A 369 20.60 19.32 -4.86
C ARG A 369 21.56 19.43 -6.05
N LEU A 370 22.45 18.43 -6.17
CA LEU A 370 23.30 18.27 -7.34
C LEU A 370 22.50 17.86 -8.59
N PRO A 371 22.99 18.14 -9.81
CA PRO A 371 22.35 17.68 -11.04
C PRO A 371 22.09 16.16 -11.07
N SER A 372 23.00 15.34 -10.51
CA SER A 372 22.85 13.89 -10.42
C SER A 372 21.61 13.42 -9.64
N ALA A 373 21.05 14.28 -8.78
CA ALA A 373 19.80 13.96 -8.06
C ALA A 373 18.58 13.77 -9.02
N LEU A 374 18.67 14.30 -10.26
CA LEU A 374 17.67 14.08 -11.30
C LEU A 374 17.59 12.61 -11.74
N ASP A 375 18.66 11.84 -11.55
CA ASP A 375 18.76 10.42 -11.92
C ASP A 375 18.23 9.48 -10.82
N ASN A 376 17.90 9.99 -9.65
CA ASN A 376 17.06 9.31 -8.67
C ASN A 376 15.59 9.54 -9.05
N ARG A 377 15.07 8.76 -9.96
CA ARG A 377 13.78 8.98 -10.60
C ARG A 377 13.01 7.67 -10.80
N PRO A 378 11.70 7.72 -10.98
CA PRO A 378 10.97 6.57 -11.49
C PRO A 378 11.37 6.28 -12.94
N LEU A 379 11.05 5.10 -13.43
CA LEU A 379 11.17 4.78 -14.84
C LEU A 379 10.41 5.80 -15.70
N LYS A 380 10.98 6.18 -16.84
CA LYS A 380 10.22 6.80 -17.91
C LYS A 380 9.22 5.78 -18.47
N PHE A 381 8.13 6.23 -19.08
CA PHE A 381 7.11 5.32 -19.57
C PHE A 381 7.68 4.34 -20.62
N GLU A 382 8.52 4.82 -21.52
CA GLU A 382 9.19 4.04 -22.54
C GLU A 382 10.17 3.01 -21.95
N GLU A 383 10.86 3.37 -20.86
CA GLU A 383 11.74 2.44 -20.13
C GLU A 383 10.94 1.34 -19.43
N TRP A 384 9.76 1.68 -18.90
CA TRP A 384 8.84 0.71 -18.33
C TRP A 384 8.31 -0.23 -19.40
N GLU A 385 7.88 0.28 -20.57
CA GLU A 385 7.43 -0.54 -21.69
C GLU A 385 8.49 -1.56 -22.15
N LEU A 386 9.77 -1.14 -22.22
CA LEU A 386 10.88 -2.03 -22.59
C LEU A 386 11.11 -3.19 -21.61
N LYS A 387 10.65 -3.06 -20.37
CA LYS A 387 10.74 -4.13 -19.36
C LYS A 387 9.56 -5.09 -19.39
N LEU A 388 8.50 -4.76 -20.16
CA LEU A 388 7.34 -5.62 -20.34
C LEU A 388 7.68 -6.70 -21.39
N ASP A 389 7.81 -7.95 -20.93
CA ASP A 389 7.99 -9.10 -21.84
C ASP A 389 6.62 -9.68 -22.20
N GLN A 390 5.99 -10.39 -21.29
CA GLN A 390 4.63 -10.91 -21.45
C GLN A 390 3.72 -10.32 -20.37
N THR A 391 2.80 -9.47 -20.80
CA THR A 391 1.96 -8.67 -19.90
C THR A 391 0.48 -8.91 -20.18
N ILE A 392 -0.27 -9.13 -19.11
CA ILE A 392 -1.74 -9.21 -19.14
C ILE A 392 -2.30 -7.97 -18.45
N HIS A 393 -3.01 -7.16 -19.21
CA HIS A 393 -3.75 -5.99 -18.70
C HIS A 393 -5.13 -6.44 -18.27
N VAL A 394 -5.48 -6.18 -17.02
CA VAL A 394 -6.75 -6.60 -16.41
C VAL A 394 -7.59 -5.37 -16.11
N SER A 395 -8.79 -5.31 -16.68
CA SER A 395 -9.71 -4.19 -16.46
C SER A 395 -11.15 -4.56 -16.78
N ALA A 396 -12.12 -3.88 -16.17
CA ALA A 396 -13.52 -3.92 -16.60
C ALA A 396 -13.79 -2.97 -17.78
N THR A 397 -12.91 -2.00 -17.97
CA THR A 397 -13.00 -0.92 -18.98
C THR A 397 -11.58 -0.60 -19.49
N PRO A 398 -10.97 -1.47 -20.30
CA PRO A 398 -9.61 -1.26 -20.84
C PRO A 398 -9.48 0.10 -21.54
N GLY A 399 -8.32 0.73 -21.38
CA GLY A 399 -8.06 2.03 -21.98
C GLY A 399 -7.57 1.93 -23.45
N PRO A 400 -7.51 3.08 -24.16
CA PRO A 400 -7.11 3.10 -25.56
C PRO A 400 -5.67 2.59 -25.80
N TRP A 401 -4.78 2.74 -24.82
CA TRP A 401 -3.38 2.35 -24.99
C TRP A 401 -3.24 0.82 -25.04
N GLU A 402 -3.81 0.09 -24.08
CA GLU A 402 -3.75 -1.37 -24.04
C GLU A 402 -4.55 -2.00 -25.20
N LEU A 403 -5.70 -1.44 -25.57
CA LEU A 403 -6.47 -1.87 -26.75
C LEU A 403 -5.69 -1.64 -28.04
N GLY A 404 -4.98 -0.52 -28.16
CA GLY A 404 -4.10 -0.27 -29.30
C GLY A 404 -2.95 -1.27 -29.43
N ARG A 405 -2.43 -1.77 -28.29
CA ARG A 405 -1.35 -2.79 -28.26
C ARG A 405 -1.82 -4.18 -28.69
N THR A 406 -3.09 -4.50 -28.51
CA THR A 406 -3.68 -5.79 -28.93
C THR A 406 -4.46 -5.71 -30.24
N GLY A 407 -4.43 -4.55 -30.92
CA GLY A 407 -5.27 -4.36 -32.13
C GLY A 407 -6.77 -4.43 -31.87
N GLY A 408 -7.18 -4.18 -30.61
CA GLY A 408 -8.56 -4.29 -30.15
C GLY A 408 -8.97 -5.69 -29.69
N GLU A 409 -8.09 -6.70 -29.78
CA GLU A 409 -8.38 -8.04 -29.26
C GLU A 409 -8.42 -8.02 -27.73
N VAL A 410 -9.47 -8.61 -27.16
CA VAL A 410 -9.67 -8.79 -25.71
C VAL A 410 -10.15 -10.20 -25.39
N VAL A 411 -9.76 -10.69 -24.23
CA VAL A 411 -10.35 -11.88 -23.63
C VAL A 411 -11.47 -11.42 -22.73
N GLU A 412 -12.73 -11.68 -23.10
CA GLU A 412 -13.89 -11.26 -22.33
C GLU A 412 -14.18 -12.22 -21.17
N GLN A 413 -14.57 -11.66 -20.02
CA GLN A 413 -15.06 -12.38 -18.85
C GLN A 413 -16.26 -11.63 -18.27
N VAL A 414 -17.43 -11.83 -18.85
CA VAL A 414 -18.67 -11.13 -18.55
C VAL A 414 -19.51 -11.89 -17.54
N ILE A 415 -19.54 -13.21 -17.61
CA ILE A 415 -20.40 -14.06 -16.76
C ILE A 415 -19.83 -14.12 -15.34
N ARG A 416 -20.69 -13.76 -14.38
CA ARG A 416 -20.42 -13.95 -12.94
C ARG A 416 -20.86 -15.34 -12.51
N PRO A 417 -19.96 -16.15 -11.91
CA PRO A 417 -20.34 -17.48 -11.40
C PRO A 417 -21.47 -17.46 -10.38
N THR A 418 -21.65 -16.34 -9.67
CA THR A 418 -22.71 -16.12 -8.68
C THR A 418 -24.10 -15.88 -9.29
N GLY A 419 -24.20 -15.76 -10.62
CA GLY A 419 -25.43 -15.44 -11.31
C GLY A 419 -25.91 -13.99 -11.18
N LEU A 420 -25.19 -13.13 -10.45
CA LEU A 420 -25.60 -11.73 -10.24
C LEU A 420 -25.64 -10.94 -11.54
N LEU A 421 -26.77 -10.28 -11.76
CA LEU A 421 -27.00 -9.44 -12.94
C LEU A 421 -26.38 -8.07 -12.76
N ASP A 422 -26.04 -7.41 -13.87
CA ASP A 422 -25.75 -5.97 -13.84
C ASP A 422 -27.01 -5.21 -13.40
N PRO A 423 -26.86 -4.04 -12.72
CA PRO A 423 -28.00 -3.32 -12.14
C PRO A 423 -28.97 -2.81 -13.22
N VAL A 424 -30.22 -2.67 -12.83
CA VAL A 424 -31.20 -1.94 -13.65
C VAL A 424 -30.85 -0.46 -13.60
N ILE A 425 -30.79 0.20 -14.77
CA ILE A 425 -30.51 1.62 -14.89
C ILE A 425 -31.81 2.37 -15.20
N GLU A 426 -32.07 3.38 -14.42
CA GLU A 426 -33.19 4.31 -14.59
C GLU A 426 -32.65 5.71 -14.84
N VAL A 427 -33.17 6.41 -15.85
CA VAL A 427 -32.84 7.81 -16.14
C VAL A 427 -34.00 8.66 -15.65
N VAL A 428 -33.72 9.58 -14.74
CA VAL A 428 -34.71 10.48 -14.11
C VAL A 428 -34.31 11.92 -14.38
N PRO A 429 -35.26 12.83 -14.71
CA PRO A 429 -34.96 14.23 -14.92
C PRO A 429 -34.18 14.86 -13.76
N ALA A 430 -33.16 15.69 -14.06
CA ALA A 430 -32.34 16.35 -13.06
C ALA A 430 -33.13 17.37 -12.22
N LYS A 431 -34.23 17.88 -12.75
CA LYS A 431 -35.15 18.78 -12.01
C LYS A 431 -35.72 18.03 -10.79
N GLN A 432 -35.51 18.59 -9.60
CA GLN A 432 -35.90 18.00 -8.31
C GLN A 432 -35.13 16.69 -7.94
N GLN A 433 -33.98 16.44 -8.53
CA GLN A 433 -33.16 15.24 -8.26
C GLN A 433 -32.93 14.98 -6.76
N VAL A 434 -32.70 16.00 -5.94
CA VAL A 434 -32.47 15.85 -4.50
C VAL A 434 -33.70 15.36 -3.76
N LEU A 435 -34.89 15.85 -4.11
CA LEU A 435 -36.14 15.45 -3.48
C LEU A 435 -36.48 14.00 -3.85
N HIS A 436 -36.36 13.65 -5.13
CA HIS A 436 -36.57 12.28 -5.61
C HIS A 436 -35.60 11.32 -4.93
N LEU A 437 -34.30 11.65 -4.90
CA LEU A 437 -33.27 10.86 -4.27
C LEU A 437 -33.54 10.62 -2.77
N THR A 438 -34.07 11.62 -2.06
CA THR A 438 -34.45 11.48 -0.64
C THR A 438 -35.50 10.36 -0.45
N GLY A 439 -36.47 10.29 -1.33
CA GLY A 439 -37.49 9.21 -1.33
C GLY A 439 -36.89 7.83 -1.63
N GLU A 440 -35.99 7.75 -2.61
CA GLU A 440 -35.33 6.50 -2.98
C GLU A 440 -34.35 6.01 -1.90
N ILE A 441 -33.63 6.92 -1.22
CA ILE A 441 -32.81 6.58 -0.05
C ILE A 441 -33.70 5.95 1.04
N ALA A 442 -34.83 6.58 1.39
CA ALA A 442 -35.71 6.07 2.42
C ALA A 442 -36.21 4.66 2.12
N LYS A 443 -36.59 4.37 0.88
CA LYS A 443 -37.03 3.04 0.43
C LYS A 443 -35.91 2.02 0.54
N THR A 444 -34.71 2.37 0.06
CA THR A 444 -33.55 1.46 0.03
C THR A 444 -33.06 1.14 1.45
N VAL A 445 -33.01 2.13 2.33
CA VAL A 445 -32.61 1.96 3.73
C VAL A 445 -33.65 1.15 4.50
N ALA A 446 -34.95 1.36 4.24
CA ALA A 446 -36.02 0.56 4.84
C ALA A 446 -35.94 -0.92 4.47
N ALA A 447 -35.44 -1.23 3.26
CA ALA A 447 -35.15 -2.61 2.82
C ALA A 447 -33.85 -3.19 3.41
N GLY A 448 -33.12 -2.44 4.24
CA GLY A 448 -31.89 -2.89 4.89
C GLY A 448 -30.61 -2.69 4.08
N HIS A 449 -30.70 -2.05 2.92
CA HIS A 449 -29.58 -1.82 2.02
C HIS A 449 -28.90 -0.45 2.21
N ARG A 450 -27.76 -0.24 1.52
CA ARG A 450 -26.95 0.98 1.55
C ARG A 450 -26.99 1.69 0.21
N VAL A 451 -26.67 3.00 0.23
CA VAL A 451 -26.74 3.87 -0.93
C VAL A 451 -25.41 4.58 -1.17
N LEU A 452 -24.96 4.62 -2.43
CA LEU A 452 -23.88 5.47 -2.89
C LEU A 452 -24.42 6.61 -3.73
N VAL A 453 -23.93 7.83 -3.47
CA VAL A 453 -24.30 9.02 -4.24
C VAL A 453 -23.06 9.67 -4.81
N THR A 454 -23.00 9.88 -6.13
CA THR A 454 -21.89 10.57 -6.78
C THR A 454 -22.31 11.96 -7.26
N THR A 455 -21.45 12.94 -6.95
CA THR A 455 -21.62 14.33 -7.33
C THR A 455 -20.45 14.81 -8.23
N LEU A 456 -20.59 15.98 -8.85
CA LEU A 456 -19.54 16.57 -9.69
C LEU A 456 -18.50 17.38 -8.89
N THR A 457 -18.90 17.94 -7.75
CA THR A 457 -18.04 18.82 -6.96
C THR A 457 -18.02 18.45 -5.48
N LYS A 458 -16.91 18.76 -4.80
CA LYS A 458 -16.79 18.60 -3.36
C LYS A 458 -17.86 19.40 -2.61
N LYS A 459 -18.10 20.64 -3.02
CA LYS A 459 -19.09 21.51 -2.41
C LYS A 459 -20.49 20.92 -2.48
N LEU A 460 -20.90 20.38 -3.63
CA LEU A 460 -22.19 19.72 -3.77
C LEU A 460 -22.29 18.46 -2.88
N ALA A 461 -21.21 17.68 -2.75
CA ALA A 461 -21.19 16.52 -1.86
C ALA A 461 -21.37 16.93 -0.39
N GLU A 462 -20.71 17.98 0.04
CA GLU A 462 -20.81 18.54 1.39
C GLU A 462 -22.22 19.09 1.66
N ASP A 463 -22.74 19.94 0.77
CA ASP A 463 -24.07 20.54 0.91
C ASP A 463 -25.16 19.45 0.93
N LEU A 464 -25.04 18.44 0.09
CA LEU A 464 -25.95 17.30 0.04
C LEU A 464 -25.88 16.44 1.32
N SER A 465 -24.68 16.23 1.85
CA SER A 465 -24.51 15.53 3.13
C SER A 465 -25.18 16.28 4.27
N ARG A 466 -25.01 17.60 4.35
CA ARG A 466 -25.67 18.46 5.35
C ARG A 466 -27.19 18.39 5.21
N TYR A 467 -27.71 18.51 4.00
CA TYR A 467 -29.15 18.42 3.71
C TYR A 467 -29.77 17.09 4.16
N PHE A 468 -29.08 15.97 3.96
CA PHE A 468 -29.54 14.66 4.40
C PHE A 468 -29.44 14.47 5.91
N GLN A 469 -28.36 14.96 6.55
CA GLN A 469 -28.20 14.91 8.01
C GLN A 469 -29.30 15.70 8.74
N GLU A 470 -29.69 16.89 8.23
CA GLU A 470 -30.83 17.66 8.75
C GLU A 470 -32.14 16.85 8.71
N ARG A 471 -32.26 15.91 7.80
CA ARG A 471 -33.40 14.97 7.65
C ARG A 471 -33.20 13.65 8.38
N LYS A 472 -32.20 13.58 9.27
CA LYS A 472 -31.88 12.41 10.09
C LYS A 472 -31.46 11.18 9.29
N VAL A 473 -30.97 11.35 8.06
CA VAL A 473 -30.33 10.28 7.29
C VAL A 473 -28.90 10.13 7.82
N ARG A 474 -28.50 8.91 8.16
CA ARG A 474 -27.13 8.60 8.60
C ARG A 474 -26.20 8.57 7.40
N CYS A 475 -25.62 9.70 7.05
CA CYS A 475 -24.77 9.86 5.88
C CYS A 475 -23.44 10.54 6.21
N CYS A 476 -22.46 10.27 5.37
CA CYS A 476 -21.17 10.94 5.36
C CYS A 476 -20.73 11.22 3.93
N TRP A 477 -19.86 12.21 3.72
CA TRP A 477 -19.26 12.45 2.43
C TRP A 477 -17.76 12.17 2.44
N LEU A 478 -17.28 11.58 1.34
CA LEU A 478 -15.86 11.28 1.12
C LEU A 478 -15.18 12.43 0.40
N HIS A 479 -14.08 12.93 0.97
CA HIS A 479 -13.26 13.98 0.37
C HIS A 479 -11.78 13.58 0.27
N SER A 480 -11.01 14.32 -0.52
CA SER A 480 -9.61 14.01 -0.82
C SER A 480 -8.65 14.27 0.34
N GLU A 481 -9.10 14.94 1.38
CA GLU A 481 -8.30 15.27 2.57
C GLU A 481 -8.38 14.21 3.66
N LEU A 482 -9.33 13.26 3.53
CA LEU A 482 -9.38 12.09 4.41
C LEU A 482 -8.15 11.23 4.21
N ASN A 483 -7.50 10.89 5.30
CA ASN A 483 -6.41 9.93 5.28
C ASN A 483 -6.90 8.51 4.95
N ALA A 484 -5.99 7.58 4.67
CA ALA A 484 -6.34 6.22 4.28
C ALA A 484 -7.12 5.47 5.38
N PHE A 485 -6.81 5.72 6.66
CA PHE A 485 -7.47 5.08 7.81
C PHE A 485 -8.91 5.57 7.97
N GLU A 486 -9.13 6.89 7.93
CA GLU A 486 -10.47 7.49 8.01
C GLU A 486 -11.38 6.97 6.89
N ARG A 487 -10.82 6.84 5.68
CA ARG A 487 -11.56 6.28 4.55
C ARG A 487 -11.98 4.82 4.79
N VAL A 488 -11.07 3.99 5.28
CA VAL A 488 -11.35 2.58 5.62
C VAL A 488 -12.40 2.49 6.71
N ASP A 489 -12.32 3.33 7.74
CA ASP A 489 -13.30 3.36 8.83
C ASP A 489 -14.70 3.77 8.35
N LEU A 490 -14.83 4.79 7.50
CA LEU A 490 -16.12 5.19 6.92
C LEU A 490 -16.75 4.06 6.08
N LEU A 491 -15.94 3.34 5.29
CA LEU A 491 -16.42 2.19 4.53
C LEU A 491 -16.87 1.04 5.46
N LYS A 492 -16.14 0.81 6.53
CA LYS A 492 -16.53 -0.16 7.56
C LYS A 492 -17.83 0.23 8.24
N GLN A 493 -18.01 1.50 8.62
CA GLN A 493 -19.25 2.01 9.19
C GLN A 493 -20.45 1.86 8.24
N LEU A 494 -20.26 2.07 6.92
CA LEU A 494 -21.29 1.81 5.92
C LEU A 494 -21.68 0.33 5.87
N ARG A 495 -20.70 -0.57 5.85
CA ARG A 495 -20.92 -2.02 5.84
C ARG A 495 -21.59 -2.53 7.12
N GLU A 496 -21.19 -2.01 8.28
CA GLU A 496 -21.78 -2.33 9.58
C GLU A 496 -23.18 -1.72 9.78
N GLY A 497 -23.62 -0.86 8.87
CA GLY A 497 -24.91 -0.19 8.95
C GLY A 497 -24.99 0.96 9.96
N LYS A 498 -23.86 1.48 10.41
CA LYS A 498 -23.78 2.74 11.16
C LYS A 498 -24.06 3.94 10.28
N LEU A 499 -23.70 3.84 8.99
CA LEU A 499 -24.06 4.77 7.93
C LEU A 499 -24.99 4.08 6.93
N ASP A 500 -25.91 4.82 6.35
CA ASP A 500 -26.85 4.37 5.31
C ASP A 500 -26.44 4.85 3.92
N VAL A 501 -25.87 6.06 3.86
CA VAL A 501 -25.54 6.74 2.61
C VAL A 501 -24.10 7.24 2.64
N LEU A 502 -23.36 6.97 1.58
CA LEU A 502 -22.04 7.52 1.34
C LEU A 502 -22.07 8.39 0.09
N ILE A 503 -21.62 9.64 0.22
CA ILE A 503 -21.62 10.65 -0.84
C ILE A 503 -20.17 10.93 -1.26
N GLY A 504 -19.90 11.07 -2.55
CA GLY A 504 -18.55 11.36 -3.00
C GLY A 504 -18.48 11.86 -4.43
N VAL A 505 -17.30 12.37 -4.83
CA VAL A 505 -17.03 12.81 -6.21
C VAL A 505 -16.41 11.67 -7.01
N ASN A 506 -15.12 11.40 -6.82
CA ASN A 506 -14.36 10.39 -7.54
C ASN A 506 -14.05 9.12 -6.73
N LEU A 507 -14.07 9.25 -5.41
CA LEU A 507 -13.54 8.25 -4.50
C LEU A 507 -14.37 6.96 -4.43
N LEU A 508 -15.50 6.93 -5.12
CA LEU A 508 -16.40 5.77 -5.19
C LEU A 508 -16.14 4.87 -6.40
N ARG A 509 -15.13 5.16 -7.23
CA ARG A 509 -14.90 4.42 -8.49
C ARG A 509 -14.15 3.11 -8.31
N GLU A 510 -13.12 3.07 -7.47
CA GLU A 510 -12.14 1.99 -7.45
C GLU A 510 -11.87 1.47 -6.05
N GLY A 511 -11.57 0.17 -5.94
CA GLY A 511 -11.15 -0.46 -4.69
C GLY A 511 -12.25 -0.60 -3.63
N LEU A 512 -13.54 -0.42 -3.99
CA LEU A 512 -14.67 -0.62 -3.09
C LEU A 512 -15.37 -1.94 -3.36
N ASP A 513 -15.40 -2.80 -2.37
CA ASP A 513 -16.17 -4.04 -2.36
C ASP A 513 -17.29 -3.92 -1.32
N LEU A 514 -18.47 -3.49 -1.77
CA LEU A 514 -19.61 -3.13 -0.92
C LEU A 514 -20.87 -3.91 -1.35
N PRO A 515 -20.98 -5.18 -0.98
CA PRO A 515 -22.15 -6.01 -1.35
C PRO A 515 -23.45 -5.52 -0.71
N GLU A 516 -23.38 -4.70 0.33
CA GLU A 516 -24.54 -4.12 1.03
C GLU A 516 -25.20 -2.98 0.22
N VAL A 517 -24.53 -2.47 -0.81
CA VAL A 517 -25.02 -1.36 -1.65
C VAL A 517 -25.97 -1.88 -2.70
N ALA A 518 -27.25 -1.46 -2.64
CA ALA A 518 -28.27 -1.79 -3.62
C ALA A 518 -28.64 -0.60 -4.52
N LEU A 519 -28.39 0.64 -4.10
CA LEU A 519 -28.67 1.83 -4.91
C LEU A 519 -27.40 2.65 -5.14
N VAL A 520 -27.15 2.96 -6.41
CA VAL A 520 -26.17 3.98 -6.82
C VAL A 520 -26.89 5.11 -7.51
N ALA A 521 -26.74 6.34 -7.01
CA ALA A 521 -27.30 7.53 -7.58
C ALA A 521 -26.21 8.43 -8.19
N ILE A 522 -26.33 8.77 -9.45
CA ILE A 522 -25.39 9.62 -10.17
C ILE A 522 -26.09 10.96 -10.47
N MET A 523 -25.67 11.99 -9.73
CA MET A 523 -26.23 13.34 -9.89
C MET A 523 -25.64 14.00 -11.14
N ASP A 524 -26.44 14.79 -11.86
CA ASP A 524 -26.02 15.54 -13.05
C ASP A 524 -25.24 14.65 -14.04
N ALA A 525 -25.83 13.50 -14.42
CA ALA A 525 -25.18 12.50 -15.24
C ALA A 525 -24.97 12.96 -16.69
N ASP A 526 -25.73 13.96 -17.16
CA ASP A 526 -25.65 14.58 -18.49
C ASP A 526 -24.56 15.67 -18.61
N LYS A 527 -23.89 16.04 -17.54
CA LYS A 527 -22.80 17.01 -17.57
C LYS A 527 -21.51 16.32 -18.03
N GLU A 528 -21.34 16.21 -19.34
CA GLU A 528 -20.17 15.54 -19.93
C GLU A 528 -18.83 16.07 -19.41
N GLY A 529 -17.88 15.16 -19.24
CA GLY A 529 -16.55 15.43 -18.75
C GLY A 529 -15.90 14.18 -18.17
N PHE A 530 -14.70 14.32 -17.65
CA PHE A 530 -13.92 13.20 -17.10
C PHE A 530 -14.71 12.36 -16.06
N LEU A 531 -15.55 13.00 -15.23
CA LEU A 531 -16.36 12.35 -14.20
C LEU A 531 -17.61 11.66 -14.71
N ARG A 532 -18.02 11.92 -15.93
CA ARG A 532 -19.21 11.38 -16.59
C ARG A 532 -18.89 10.74 -17.95
N SER A 533 -17.61 10.40 -18.18
CA SER A 533 -17.23 9.58 -19.33
C SER A 533 -17.83 8.18 -19.21
N GLU A 534 -17.97 7.48 -20.32
CA GLU A 534 -18.43 6.09 -20.37
C GLU A 534 -17.74 5.19 -19.33
N THR A 535 -16.39 5.20 -19.31
CA THR A 535 -15.59 4.45 -18.32
C THR A 535 -15.97 4.79 -16.89
N SER A 536 -16.12 6.08 -16.59
CA SER A 536 -16.49 6.56 -15.25
C SER A 536 -17.88 6.10 -14.83
N LEU A 537 -18.85 6.17 -15.74
CA LEU A 537 -20.21 5.71 -15.51
C LEU A 537 -20.24 4.19 -15.29
N MET A 538 -19.61 3.41 -16.18
CA MET A 538 -19.52 1.96 -16.07
C MET A 538 -18.92 1.49 -14.73
N GLN A 539 -17.87 2.13 -14.27
CA GLN A 539 -17.25 1.81 -12.98
C GLN A 539 -18.14 2.12 -11.79
N THR A 540 -18.84 3.25 -11.84
CA THR A 540 -19.76 3.66 -10.78
C THR A 540 -20.99 2.76 -10.75
N ILE A 541 -21.57 2.45 -11.91
CA ILE A 541 -22.68 1.50 -12.09
C ILE A 541 -22.30 0.13 -11.50
N GLY A 542 -21.10 -0.35 -11.78
CA GLY A 542 -20.60 -1.65 -11.30
C GLY A 542 -20.46 -1.77 -9.78
N ARG A 543 -20.56 -0.69 -9.00
CA ARG A 543 -20.46 -0.75 -7.53
C ARG A 543 -21.63 -1.45 -6.87
N SER A 544 -22.83 -1.39 -7.44
CA SER A 544 -24.00 -2.13 -6.94
C SER A 544 -24.14 -3.55 -7.50
N ALA A 545 -23.35 -3.96 -8.50
CA ALA A 545 -23.48 -5.24 -9.19
C ALA A 545 -23.19 -6.50 -8.33
N ARG A 546 -23.00 -6.34 -7.01
CA ARG A 546 -22.83 -7.42 -6.01
C ARG A 546 -24.09 -7.69 -5.18
N ASN A 547 -25.13 -6.92 -5.41
CA ASN A 547 -26.42 -7.05 -4.74
C ASN A 547 -27.47 -7.51 -5.74
N VAL A 548 -28.34 -8.42 -5.32
CA VAL A 548 -29.43 -8.93 -6.19
C VAL A 548 -30.46 -7.85 -6.52
N ASP A 549 -30.69 -6.91 -5.60
CA ASP A 549 -31.63 -5.78 -5.74
C ASP A 549 -30.95 -4.52 -6.32
N ALA A 550 -29.83 -4.69 -7.03
CA ALA A 550 -29.03 -3.59 -7.55
C ALA A 550 -29.79 -2.71 -8.53
N ARG A 551 -29.83 -1.40 -8.25
CA ARG A 551 -30.39 -0.36 -9.10
C ARG A 551 -29.44 0.83 -9.22
N VAL A 552 -29.49 1.51 -10.37
CA VAL A 552 -28.75 2.73 -10.62
C VAL A 552 -29.71 3.80 -11.14
N ILE A 553 -29.66 5.00 -10.55
CA ILE A 553 -30.41 6.15 -11.01
C ILE A 553 -29.42 7.16 -11.59
N LEU A 554 -29.61 7.50 -12.87
CA LEU A 554 -28.91 8.58 -13.56
C LEU A 554 -29.84 9.80 -13.59
N TYR A 555 -29.48 10.85 -12.88
CA TYR A 555 -30.20 12.12 -12.95
C TYR A 555 -29.68 12.92 -14.13
N ALA A 556 -30.52 13.08 -15.16
CA ALA A 556 -30.16 13.72 -16.42
C ALA A 556 -31.37 14.28 -17.11
N ASP A 557 -31.24 15.46 -17.74
CA ASP A 557 -32.30 16.04 -18.58
C ASP A 557 -32.17 15.57 -20.04
N SER A 558 -31.00 15.06 -20.44
CA SER A 558 -30.74 14.48 -21.75
C SER A 558 -29.79 13.29 -21.64
N ILE A 559 -29.94 12.29 -22.53
CA ILE A 559 -29.02 11.16 -22.62
C ILE A 559 -27.85 11.57 -23.53
N THR A 560 -26.64 11.62 -22.95
CA THR A 560 -25.40 11.91 -23.69
C THR A 560 -24.86 10.64 -24.36
N ASP A 561 -23.92 10.79 -25.29
CA ASP A 561 -23.26 9.66 -25.95
C ASP A 561 -22.57 8.72 -24.96
N SER A 562 -21.92 9.28 -23.94
CA SER A 562 -21.27 8.50 -22.86
C SER A 562 -22.28 7.70 -22.04
N MET A 563 -23.42 8.31 -21.70
CA MET A 563 -24.55 7.62 -21.03
C MET A 563 -25.13 6.51 -21.92
N GLY A 564 -25.39 6.82 -23.18
CA GLY A 564 -25.96 5.86 -24.13
C GLY A 564 -25.11 4.59 -24.26
N ARG A 565 -23.79 4.75 -24.39
CA ARG A 565 -22.87 3.60 -24.44
C ARG A 565 -22.80 2.85 -23.12
N ALA A 566 -22.75 3.55 -21.98
CA ALA A 566 -22.72 2.88 -20.67
C ALA A 566 -24.02 2.09 -20.38
N ILE A 567 -25.19 2.65 -20.71
CA ILE A 567 -26.48 1.99 -20.58
C ILE A 567 -26.55 0.77 -21.50
N GLY A 568 -26.19 0.94 -22.78
CA GLY A 568 -26.23 -0.15 -23.77
C GLY A 568 -25.33 -1.32 -23.38
N GLU A 569 -24.10 -1.03 -22.93
CA GLU A 569 -23.17 -2.08 -22.50
C GLU A 569 -23.64 -2.78 -21.21
N THR A 570 -24.20 -2.04 -20.25
CA THR A 570 -24.76 -2.64 -19.03
C THR A 570 -25.95 -3.55 -19.35
N GLN A 571 -26.82 -3.13 -20.28
CA GLN A 571 -27.94 -3.94 -20.74
C GLN A 571 -27.47 -5.21 -21.47
N ARG A 572 -26.49 -5.11 -22.38
CA ARG A 572 -25.89 -6.26 -23.06
C ARG A 572 -25.35 -7.30 -22.06
N ARG A 573 -24.60 -6.84 -21.06
CA ARG A 573 -24.04 -7.71 -20.02
C ARG A 573 -25.14 -8.38 -19.19
N ARG A 574 -26.20 -7.63 -18.86
CA ARG A 574 -27.34 -8.14 -18.12
C ARG A 574 -28.07 -9.25 -18.89
N GLU A 575 -28.32 -9.07 -20.19
CA GLU A 575 -28.96 -10.05 -21.06
C GLU A 575 -28.14 -11.34 -21.20
N LEU A 576 -26.82 -11.22 -21.41
CA LEU A 576 -25.89 -12.36 -21.46
C LEU A 576 -25.91 -13.16 -20.15
N GLN A 577 -25.82 -12.47 -19.01
CA GLN A 577 -25.87 -13.12 -17.71
C GLN A 577 -27.23 -13.80 -17.46
N GLN A 578 -28.33 -13.16 -17.84
CA GLN A 578 -29.66 -13.71 -17.66
C GLN A 578 -29.86 -14.96 -18.52
N ALA A 579 -29.42 -14.95 -19.78
CA ALA A 579 -29.44 -16.09 -20.66
C ALA A 579 -28.64 -17.27 -20.09
N TYR A 580 -27.42 -16.97 -19.58
CA TYR A 580 -26.58 -17.96 -18.93
C TYR A 580 -27.25 -18.57 -17.68
N ASN A 581 -27.81 -17.73 -16.80
CA ASN A 581 -28.51 -18.19 -15.60
C ASN A 581 -29.67 -19.09 -15.93
N THR A 582 -30.49 -18.72 -16.94
CA THR A 582 -31.64 -19.51 -17.38
C THR A 582 -31.19 -20.87 -17.93
N HIS A 583 -30.12 -20.88 -18.75
CA HIS A 583 -29.59 -22.10 -19.32
C HIS A 583 -29.06 -23.10 -18.27
N HIS A 584 -28.41 -22.55 -17.21
CA HIS A 584 -27.76 -23.36 -16.18
C HIS A 584 -28.60 -23.51 -14.89
N GLY A 585 -29.82 -22.96 -14.84
CA GLY A 585 -30.70 -23.02 -13.67
C GLY A 585 -30.14 -22.31 -12.45
N ILE A 586 -29.35 -21.22 -12.64
CA ILE A 586 -28.71 -20.47 -11.56
C ILE A 586 -29.67 -19.42 -11.03
N THR A 587 -29.89 -19.39 -9.71
CA THR A 587 -30.60 -18.32 -9.02
C THR A 587 -29.55 -17.33 -8.45
N PRO A 588 -29.61 -16.04 -8.82
CA PRO A 588 -28.70 -15.04 -8.30
C PRO A 588 -28.81 -14.87 -6.79
N GLU A 589 -27.66 -14.81 -6.09
CA GLU A 589 -27.62 -14.55 -4.66
C GLU A 589 -26.63 -13.43 -4.35
N THR A 590 -27.02 -12.54 -3.41
CA THR A 590 -26.15 -11.46 -2.93
C THR A 590 -24.91 -12.05 -2.27
N ILE A 591 -23.72 -11.55 -2.66
CA ILE A 591 -22.44 -11.97 -2.08
C ILE A 591 -22.40 -11.54 -0.61
N ARG A 592 -22.12 -12.47 0.28
CA ARG A 592 -21.82 -12.19 1.69
C ARG A 592 -20.32 -12.31 1.91
N LYS A 593 -19.66 -11.22 2.26
CA LYS A 593 -18.24 -11.20 2.61
C LYS A 593 -18.07 -10.75 4.07
N GLU A 594 -17.21 -11.45 4.80
CA GLU A 594 -16.77 -11.01 6.11
C GLU A 594 -16.10 -9.63 6.02
N ILE A 595 -16.32 -8.79 7.03
CA ILE A 595 -15.65 -7.51 7.15
C ILE A 595 -14.24 -7.80 7.69
N ARG A 596 -13.28 -8.00 6.79
CA ARG A 596 -11.89 -8.25 7.18
C ARG A 596 -11.27 -6.96 7.71
N ALA A 597 -10.52 -7.09 8.78
CA ALA A 597 -9.65 -6.03 9.27
C ALA A 597 -8.54 -5.75 8.24
N GLY A 598 -8.11 -4.51 8.08
CA GLY A 598 -7.02 -4.16 7.17
C GLY A 598 -5.70 -4.88 7.52
N ILE A 599 -4.77 -4.97 6.56
CA ILE A 599 -3.47 -5.68 6.71
C ILE A 599 -2.71 -5.24 7.97
N GLU A 600 -2.78 -3.97 8.34
CA GLU A 600 -2.15 -3.44 9.56
C GLU A 600 -2.81 -3.98 10.83
N SER A 601 -4.13 -4.18 10.81
CA SER A 601 -4.89 -4.84 11.89
C SER A 601 -4.68 -6.35 11.89
N GLU A 602 -4.47 -7.00 10.73
CA GLU A 602 -4.10 -8.41 10.65
C GLU A 602 -2.66 -8.66 11.12
N ALA A 603 -1.72 -7.77 10.81
CA ALA A 603 -0.36 -7.83 11.31
C ALA A 603 -0.34 -7.67 12.85
N ALA A 604 -1.12 -6.73 13.39
CA ALA A 604 -1.30 -6.56 14.83
C ALA A 604 -2.00 -7.79 15.47
N SER A 605 -3.04 -8.33 14.83
CA SER A 605 -3.78 -9.51 15.32
C SER A 605 -2.95 -10.79 15.22
N ARG A 606 -2.08 -10.93 14.21
CA ARG A 606 -1.12 -12.04 14.11
C ARG A 606 -0.02 -11.93 15.14
N SER A 607 0.51 -10.72 15.39
CA SER A 607 1.45 -10.47 16.49
C SER A 607 0.83 -10.87 17.83
N ILE A 608 -0.46 -10.56 18.06
CA ILE A 608 -1.21 -10.93 19.25
C ILE A 608 -1.49 -12.45 19.28
N ALA A 609 -1.84 -13.09 18.15
CA ALA A 609 -2.11 -14.52 18.08
C ALA A 609 -0.83 -15.36 18.23
N PHE A 610 0.31 -14.94 17.65
CA PHE A 610 1.62 -15.54 17.90
C PHE A 610 2.06 -15.35 19.36
N SER A 611 1.74 -14.22 19.98
CA SER A 611 1.95 -13.99 21.41
C SER A 611 1.07 -14.88 22.29
N ALA A 612 -0.14 -15.21 21.86
CA ALA A 612 -1.09 -16.02 22.63
C ALA A 612 -0.73 -17.53 22.66
N VAL A 613 -0.04 -18.02 21.62
CA VAL A 613 0.40 -19.43 21.57
C VAL A 613 1.65 -19.68 22.46
N GLY A 614 2.42 -18.62 22.79
CA GLY A 614 3.59 -18.68 23.68
C GLY A 614 3.34 -18.27 25.15
N GLN A 615 2.10 -17.94 25.53
CA GLN A 615 1.83 -17.32 26.84
C GLN A 615 1.60 -18.32 27.99
N LYS A 616 2.68 -18.67 28.70
CA LYS A 616 2.61 -18.79 30.19
C LYS A 616 3.65 -17.92 30.95
N GLY A 617 4.47 -17.13 30.25
CA GLY A 617 5.51 -16.29 30.87
C GLY A 617 5.61 -14.83 30.42
N GLN A 618 4.85 -14.41 29.43
CA GLN A 618 5.10 -13.14 28.71
C GLN A 618 4.19 -11.96 29.07
N SER A 619 3.16 -12.14 29.89
CA SER A 619 2.20 -11.07 30.22
C SER A 619 2.83 -9.89 30.99
N GLN A 620 3.89 -10.10 31.74
CA GLN A 620 4.51 -9.04 32.55
C GLN A 620 5.45 -8.11 31.77
N GLN A 621 6.20 -8.60 30.79
CA GLN A 621 7.13 -7.75 30.02
C GLN A 621 6.44 -6.92 28.91
N GLN A 622 5.41 -7.48 28.27
CA GLN A 622 4.61 -6.74 27.28
C GLN A 622 3.72 -5.68 27.93
N SER A 623 3.19 -5.97 29.13
CA SER A 623 2.48 -4.97 29.92
C SER A 623 3.39 -3.82 30.37
N ALA A 624 4.67 -4.09 30.67
CA ALA A 624 5.63 -3.07 31.05
C ALA A 624 6.01 -2.15 29.87
N GLN A 625 6.25 -2.69 28.68
CA GLN A 625 6.57 -1.91 27.48
C GLN A 625 5.37 -1.09 27.00
N LEU A 626 4.16 -1.64 27.07
CA LEU A 626 2.93 -0.92 26.72
C LEU A 626 2.66 0.21 27.72
N LEU A 627 2.91 -0.03 29.02
CA LEU A 627 2.80 0.99 30.06
C LEU A 627 3.82 2.12 29.85
N GLU A 628 5.06 1.81 29.52
CA GLU A 628 6.11 2.80 29.24
C GLU A 628 5.76 3.65 28.00
N GLN A 629 5.20 3.04 26.98
CA GLN A 629 4.76 3.74 25.76
C GLN A 629 3.55 4.64 26.03
N LEU A 630 2.57 4.16 26.79
CA LEU A 630 1.41 4.97 27.21
C LEU A 630 1.82 6.11 28.13
N GLU A 631 2.80 5.92 29.02
CA GLU A 631 3.36 7.00 29.85
C GLU A 631 4.07 8.07 29.01
N ALA A 632 4.81 7.67 28.00
CA ALA A 632 5.47 8.61 27.07
C ALA A 632 4.43 9.41 26.26
N ASP A 633 3.36 8.75 25.76
CA ASP A 633 2.28 9.39 25.03
C ASP A 633 1.44 10.33 25.92
N MET A 634 1.21 9.97 27.16
CA MET A 634 0.55 10.83 28.15
C MET A 634 1.39 12.10 28.44
N MET A 635 2.69 11.94 28.62
CA MET A 635 3.61 13.08 28.82
C MET A 635 3.66 14.01 27.60
N ARG A 636 3.60 13.44 26.39
CA ARG A 636 3.55 14.22 25.13
C ARG A 636 2.26 15.01 25.03
N ALA A 637 1.11 14.37 25.24
CA ALA A 637 -0.20 15.03 25.24
C ALA A 637 -0.27 16.14 26.33
N ALA A 638 0.32 15.91 27.48
CA ALA A 638 0.40 16.93 28.54
C ALA A 638 1.31 18.10 28.15
N ALA A 639 2.43 17.85 27.44
CA ALA A 639 3.32 18.89 26.93
C ALA A 639 2.69 19.73 25.83
N GLU A 640 1.82 19.13 25.02
CA GLU A 640 1.02 19.78 23.97
C GLU A 640 -0.24 20.47 24.53
N MET A 641 -0.44 20.47 25.84
CA MET A 641 -1.60 21.01 26.57
C MET A 641 -2.94 20.35 26.21
N ASP A 642 -2.92 19.16 25.63
CA ASP A 642 -4.14 18.34 25.42
C ASP A 642 -4.44 17.50 26.66
N PHE A 643 -5.03 18.18 27.65
CA PHE A 643 -5.34 17.56 28.94
C PHE A 643 -6.45 16.52 28.89
N GLU A 644 -7.35 16.55 27.88
CA GLU A 644 -8.38 15.52 27.69
C GLU A 644 -7.76 14.22 27.20
N GLN A 645 -6.86 14.29 26.25
CA GLN A 645 -6.12 13.13 25.75
C GLN A 645 -5.17 12.57 26.82
N ALA A 646 -4.46 13.42 27.54
CA ALA A 646 -3.60 13.01 28.64
C ALA A 646 -4.40 12.29 29.76
N ALA A 647 -5.59 12.77 30.08
CA ALA A 647 -6.47 12.13 31.09
C ALA A 647 -7.00 10.78 30.60
N ALA A 648 -7.39 10.65 29.33
CA ALA A 648 -7.84 9.39 28.74
C ALA A 648 -6.74 8.32 28.76
N ILE A 649 -5.49 8.69 28.42
CA ILE A 649 -4.34 7.79 28.47
C ILE A 649 -3.99 7.41 29.91
N ARG A 650 -4.05 8.35 30.86
CA ARG A 650 -3.87 8.07 32.30
C ARG A 650 -4.86 7.02 32.80
N ASP A 651 -6.13 7.14 32.40
CA ASP A 651 -7.19 6.21 32.82
C ASP A 651 -6.96 4.82 32.19
N GLN A 652 -6.40 4.74 30.99
CA GLN A 652 -5.95 3.48 30.36
C GLN A 652 -4.77 2.85 31.14
N ILE A 653 -3.79 3.65 31.56
CA ILE A 653 -2.66 3.21 32.39
C ILE A 653 -3.17 2.66 33.74
N ALA A 654 -4.10 3.35 34.40
CA ALA A 654 -4.69 2.92 35.66
C ALA A 654 -5.47 1.59 35.50
N ALA A 655 -6.20 1.41 34.41
CA ALA A 655 -6.89 0.16 34.09
C ALA A 655 -5.92 -1.01 33.87
N LEU A 656 -4.79 -0.77 33.18
CA LEU A 656 -3.75 -1.78 32.94
C LEU A 656 -2.95 -2.14 34.19
N ARG A 657 -2.79 -1.21 35.16
CA ARG A 657 -2.14 -1.46 36.45
C ARG A 657 -3.05 -2.18 37.47
N GLY A 658 -4.33 -2.36 37.14
CA GLY A 658 -5.29 -2.94 38.04
C GLY A 658 -5.70 -2.02 39.20
N GLU A 659 -5.38 -0.73 39.11
CA GLU A 659 -5.71 0.30 40.10
C GLU A 659 -7.10 0.91 39.88
N GLY A 660 -7.87 0.38 38.92
CA GLY A 660 -9.20 0.82 38.55
C GLY A 660 -10.22 0.51 39.66
N GLY A 661 -10.25 1.33 40.68
CA GLY A 661 -11.34 1.39 41.65
C GLY A 661 -12.62 1.84 40.96
N ARG A 662 -13.73 1.16 41.27
CA ARG A 662 -15.09 1.33 40.77
C ARG A 662 -15.47 2.79 40.54
N PRO A 663 -16.20 3.12 39.45
CA PRO A 663 -16.69 4.47 39.23
C PRO A 663 -17.64 4.85 40.41
N SER A 664 -17.31 5.93 41.08
CA SER A 664 -18.13 6.51 42.16
C SER A 664 -19.42 7.04 41.54
N HIS A 665 -20.52 6.32 41.78
CA HIS A 665 -21.86 6.81 41.52
C HIS A 665 -22.09 8.14 42.23
N LEU A 666 -22.45 9.16 41.47
CA LEU A 666 -23.01 10.42 41.95
C LEU A 666 -24.13 10.18 42.98
N LYS A 667 -23.84 10.38 44.25
CA LYS A 667 -24.87 10.53 45.28
C LYS A 667 -25.45 11.95 45.20
N LYS A 668 -26.72 12.07 44.83
CA LYS A 668 -27.54 13.27 45.02
C LYS A 668 -27.54 13.65 46.48
N GLY A 669 -26.91 14.79 46.83
CA GLY A 669 -26.88 15.36 48.15
C GLY A 669 -28.18 16.08 48.49
N LYS A 670 -28.71 15.81 49.64
CA LYS A 670 -29.81 16.52 50.32
C LYS A 670 -29.37 17.92 50.76
N ARG A 671 -30.27 18.89 50.59
CA ARG A 671 -30.23 20.24 51.18
C ARG A 671 -30.13 20.17 52.71
N GLY A 672 -29.19 20.92 53.29
CA GLY A 672 -29.15 21.27 54.70
C GLY A 672 -28.61 22.71 54.83
N ARG A 673 -29.41 23.52 55.53
CA ARG A 673 -29.26 24.96 55.79
C ARG A 673 -28.24 25.24 56.90
N MET A 674 -27.63 26.38 56.85
CA MET A 674 -27.36 27.39 57.89
C MET A 674 -25.91 27.70 58.26
N ASN A 675 -25.68 29.00 58.14
CA ASN A 675 -24.97 30.00 58.98
C ASN A 675 -23.44 30.06 59.03
N GLY A 676 -22.94 31.17 58.52
CA GLY A 676 -22.48 32.26 59.41
C GLY A 676 -20.99 32.52 59.32
N GLY A 677 -20.62 33.71 58.81
CA GLY A 677 -19.63 34.54 59.44
C GLY A 677 -18.24 34.66 58.80
N SER A 678 -17.98 35.91 58.35
CA SER A 678 -16.73 36.68 58.54
C SER A 678 -15.64 36.65 57.47
N SER A 679 -15.69 37.71 56.70
CA SER A 679 -14.61 38.66 56.31
C SER A 679 -13.13 38.18 56.26
N GLY A 680 -12.52 38.38 55.10
CA GLY A 680 -11.07 38.38 54.94
C GLY A 680 -10.63 38.85 53.56
N ARG A 681 -10.10 40.04 53.48
CA ARG A 681 -9.69 40.85 52.33
C ARG A 681 -8.69 40.17 51.41
N ILE A 682 -8.87 40.42 50.12
CA ILE A 682 -7.89 40.29 49.04
C ILE A 682 -6.82 41.39 49.13
N PRO A 683 -5.58 41.16 48.70
CA PRO A 683 -4.74 42.16 48.08
C PRO A 683 -4.40 41.78 46.62
N ARG A 684 -4.60 42.74 45.70
CA ARG A 684 -4.00 42.75 44.36
C ARG A 684 -2.54 43.15 44.44
N PRO A 685 -1.67 42.62 43.55
CA PRO A 685 -0.34 43.23 43.25
C PRO A 685 -0.47 44.18 42.08
N GLY A 686 0.13 45.32 42.25
CA GLY A 686 0.42 46.30 41.19
C GLY A 686 1.80 46.10 40.58
N ARG A 687 1.86 46.50 39.33
CA ARG A 687 2.93 46.82 38.38
C ARG A 687 3.48 45.63 37.60
#